data_9ef5a3bc062d42dc25f08580fc92842b
#
_entry.id   9ef5a3bc062d42dc25f08580fc92842b
#
_cell.length_a   1.000
_cell.length_b   1.000
_cell.length_c   1.000
_cell.angle_alpha   90.00
_cell.angle_beta   90.00
_cell.angle_gamma   90.00
#
_symmetry.space_group_name_H-M   'P 1'
#
loop_
_entity.id
_entity.type
_entity.pdbx_description
1 polymer ?
#
loop_
_entity_poly.entity_id
_entity_poly.type
_entity_poly.pdbx_seq_one_letter_code
_entity_poly.pdbx_strand_id
1 'polypeptide(L)'
;MCGIVAVYSRREPIAAATLERATRSLWHRGPDGQRQWISRDHRVGLGHARLSIIDLSTGDQPIASEDNRTHIVANGEFYSYEAIQRELESRGHRLRTRSDSEIALHLWEELGPQCLHQLRGEFAFVIWDDKQRCLFAARDRFGIKPLFYAWHMDTLYIASEVKALFAAGVPSRWDHEGVYQSVSFGGHQMRTLYDGVYQVPPGHYLIATDKHVQISQYWDFNYPTAGNSAPRRSDADYIAEFRHELEEAVRIRLRADVPVGVYLSGGLDSCAVIGLAARHHPEPIRAFTLTFDDVAYDEGPIAREMAERAGAEFRTIPINQQRLAESFGDAILQSETLCVNAHGVAKFLLSKAVRDAGYKVVITGEGSDEILGGYAHFRRDMLLYNREGQDPAEIENLLKWLNEHNTVSRGLLLPDGDVGDLEGVRRVLGYVPSWMETFSSRGVKMQQLLSEDFGCRFRERESYRQLLSDIDIPGQLKGRDPLNQSLYLWGKSVLSGYILTMLGDRMEMGHSIEGRVPFLDHHVVECICSQPINMKIRGMTEKYVLREAVRDVITDTVYRRQKHPFLSPPATLNPDETFNVYVQDTLRGPVLKSMPFFNQSKVVSLLDRLQGMDVGERTAWDQILMPIVSMCVLHEGFGLGA
;
A
#
# COMPACT_ATOMS: atom_id res chain seq x y z
N MET A 1 -2.87 -8.29 -13.41
CA MET A 1 -1.56 -7.81 -12.87
C MET A 1 -0.46 -8.81 -13.14
N CYS A 2 0.81 -8.38 -13.06
CA CYS A 2 1.92 -9.17 -13.56
C CYS A 2 3.14 -9.04 -12.65
N GLY A 3 4.20 -9.77 -12.96
CA GLY A 3 5.54 -9.54 -12.44
C GLY A 3 6.44 -9.03 -13.56
N ILE A 4 7.16 -7.94 -13.33
CA ILE A 4 8.10 -7.39 -14.30
C ILE A 4 9.52 -7.39 -13.77
N VAL A 5 10.47 -7.59 -14.69
CA VAL A 5 11.91 -7.49 -14.45
C VAL A 5 12.53 -6.72 -15.60
N ALA A 6 13.45 -5.81 -15.30
CA ALA A 6 14.32 -5.19 -16.30
C ALA A 6 15.76 -5.19 -15.79
N VAL A 7 16.69 -5.45 -16.69
CA VAL A 7 18.14 -5.42 -16.43
C VAL A 7 18.79 -4.54 -17.48
N TYR A 8 19.59 -3.56 -17.04
CA TYR A 8 20.36 -2.69 -17.93
C TYR A 8 21.82 -2.63 -17.50
N SER A 9 22.70 -3.24 -18.27
CA SER A 9 24.13 -3.25 -18.02
C SER A 9 24.85 -2.19 -18.86
N ARG A 10 25.71 -1.41 -18.21
CA ARG A 10 26.53 -0.40 -18.90
C ARG A 10 27.75 -0.97 -19.61
N ARG A 11 28.24 -2.12 -19.20
CA ARG A 11 29.51 -2.68 -19.70
C ARG A 11 29.37 -4.09 -20.23
N GLU A 12 28.96 -5.03 -19.40
CA GLU A 12 29.00 -6.45 -19.71
C GLU A 12 27.66 -6.94 -20.27
N PRO A 13 27.66 -7.90 -21.18
CA PRO A 13 26.44 -8.57 -21.62
C PRO A 13 25.75 -9.25 -20.45
N ILE A 14 24.43 -9.12 -20.39
CA ILE A 14 23.60 -9.83 -19.40
C ILE A 14 23.44 -11.30 -19.79
N ALA A 15 23.54 -12.19 -18.80
CA ALA A 15 23.26 -13.60 -19.01
C ALA A 15 21.75 -13.85 -19.05
N ALA A 16 21.26 -14.54 -20.08
CA ALA A 16 19.84 -14.89 -20.20
C ALA A 16 19.31 -15.65 -18.97
N ALA A 17 20.14 -16.54 -18.40
CA ALA A 17 19.80 -17.28 -17.18
C ALA A 17 19.55 -16.37 -15.95
N THR A 18 20.19 -15.20 -15.88
CA THR A 18 19.93 -14.22 -14.80
C THR A 18 18.53 -13.63 -14.93
N LEU A 19 18.15 -13.20 -16.13
CA LEU A 19 16.81 -12.69 -16.41
C LEU A 19 15.74 -13.77 -16.18
N GLU A 20 16.02 -15.01 -16.59
CA GLU A 20 15.11 -16.15 -16.37
C GLU A 20 14.87 -16.44 -14.89
N ARG A 21 15.92 -16.52 -14.07
CA ARG A 21 15.77 -16.74 -12.62
C ARG A 21 14.95 -15.64 -11.96
N ALA A 22 15.26 -14.38 -12.29
CA ALA A 22 14.53 -13.23 -11.77
C ALA A 22 13.05 -13.23 -12.17
N THR A 23 12.75 -13.53 -13.45
CA THR A 23 11.36 -13.60 -13.93
C THR A 23 10.62 -14.76 -13.29
N ARG A 24 11.25 -15.92 -13.14
CA ARG A 24 10.68 -17.11 -12.51
C ARG A 24 10.32 -16.89 -11.04
N SER A 25 11.10 -16.10 -10.29
CA SER A 25 10.82 -15.79 -8.88
C SER A 25 9.50 -15.00 -8.69
N LEU A 26 8.96 -14.42 -9.77
CA LEU A 26 7.68 -13.71 -9.80
C LEU A 26 6.51 -14.56 -10.30
N TRP A 27 6.66 -15.89 -10.38
CA TRP A 27 5.62 -16.80 -10.89
C TRP A 27 4.27 -16.64 -10.17
N HIS A 28 4.28 -16.45 -8.84
CA HIS A 28 3.07 -16.25 -8.04
C HIS A 28 2.27 -15.02 -8.46
N ARG A 29 2.91 -14.00 -9.05
CA ARG A 29 2.24 -12.82 -9.60
C ARG A 29 1.56 -13.10 -10.93
N GLY A 30 2.17 -13.93 -11.77
CA GLY A 30 1.69 -14.17 -13.13
C GLY A 30 1.90 -15.61 -13.58
N PRO A 31 1.00 -16.54 -13.15
CA PRO A 31 1.15 -17.96 -13.47
C PRO A 31 0.67 -18.34 -14.88
N ASP A 32 0.06 -17.43 -15.63
CA ASP A 32 -0.52 -17.74 -16.94
C ASP A 32 0.53 -17.79 -18.06
N GLY A 33 1.73 -17.25 -17.83
CA GLY A 33 2.83 -17.32 -18.81
C GLY A 33 4.04 -16.53 -18.39
N GLN A 34 5.20 -16.88 -18.95
CA GLN A 34 6.45 -16.13 -18.80
C GLN A 34 7.09 -15.90 -20.14
N ARG A 35 7.54 -14.68 -20.39
CA ARG A 35 8.30 -14.31 -21.58
C ARG A 35 9.43 -13.35 -21.24
N GLN A 36 10.43 -13.34 -22.13
CA GLN A 36 11.61 -12.50 -22.01
C GLN A 36 12.00 -11.95 -23.37
N TRP A 37 12.64 -10.80 -23.35
CA TRP A 37 13.29 -10.18 -24.49
C TRP A 37 14.68 -9.70 -24.08
N ILE A 38 15.66 -9.84 -24.94
CA ILE A 38 17.04 -9.37 -24.74
C ILE A 38 17.44 -8.56 -25.97
N SER A 39 18.04 -7.40 -25.76
CA SER A 39 18.57 -6.54 -26.83
C SER A 39 19.65 -7.24 -27.64
N ARG A 40 19.87 -6.80 -28.91
CA ARG A 40 20.87 -7.40 -29.80
C ARG A 40 22.30 -7.35 -29.26
N ASP A 41 22.64 -6.30 -28.51
CA ASP A 41 23.93 -6.12 -27.86
C ASP A 41 24.00 -6.82 -26.48
N HIS A 42 22.95 -7.54 -26.09
CA HIS A 42 22.82 -8.25 -24.82
C HIS A 42 22.96 -7.35 -23.57
N ARG A 43 22.76 -6.04 -23.68
CA ARG A 43 22.92 -5.10 -22.57
C ARG A 43 21.62 -4.78 -21.84
N VAL A 44 20.49 -5.08 -22.46
CA VAL A 44 19.15 -4.87 -21.89
C VAL A 44 18.36 -6.15 -21.94
N GLY A 45 17.70 -6.48 -20.84
CA GLY A 45 16.78 -7.60 -20.76
C GLY A 45 15.47 -7.16 -20.09
N LEU A 46 14.35 -7.59 -20.66
CA LEU A 46 13.00 -7.39 -20.12
C LEU A 46 12.36 -8.76 -19.89
N GLY A 47 11.84 -8.99 -18.68
CA GLY A 47 11.15 -10.21 -18.29
C GLY A 47 9.75 -9.92 -17.77
N HIS A 48 8.82 -10.79 -18.09
CA HIS A 48 7.41 -10.65 -17.71
C HIS A 48 6.81 -11.97 -17.27
N ALA A 49 6.16 -11.98 -16.10
CA ALA A 49 5.31 -13.05 -15.60
C ALA A 49 3.86 -12.58 -15.66
N ARG A 50 3.03 -13.21 -16.50
CA ARG A 50 1.71 -12.73 -16.88
C ARG A 50 0.59 -13.30 -16.04
N LEU A 51 -0.29 -12.42 -15.54
CA LEU A 51 -1.65 -12.73 -15.10
C LEU A 51 -2.62 -12.16 -16.15
N SER A 52 -3.27 -13.02 -16.92
CA SER A 52 -4.14 -12.64 -18.03
C SER A 52 -5.50 -12.18 -17.51
N ILE A 53 -5.80 -10.88 -17.67
CA ILE A 53 -7.04 -10.22 -17.24
C ILE A 53 -7.68 -9.48 -18.40
N ILE A 54 -6.93 -8.66 -19.13
CA ILE A 54 -7.32 -8.00 -20.37
C ILE A 54 -6.57 -8.64 -21.53
N ASP A 55 -7.25 -8.82 -22.67
CA ASP A 55 -6.72 -9.43 -23.89
C ASP A 55 -6.08 -10.79 -23.63
N LEU A 56 -6.90 -11.79 -23.35
CA LEU A 56 -6.43 -13.13 -22.97
C LEU A 56 -5.61 -13.82 -24.06
N SER A 57 -5.68 -13.35 -25.33
CA SER A 57 -5.08 -14.03 -26.48
C SER A 57 -3.83 -13.37 -27.04
N THR A 58 -3.75 -12.03 -27.10
CA THR A 58 -2.64 -11.32 -27.77
C THR A 58 -1.82 -10.44 -26.81
N GLY A 59 -2.26 -10.23 -25.57
CA GLY A 59 -1.62 -9.36 -24.58
C GLY A 59 -0.34 -9.89 -23.93
N ASP A 60 0.40 -10.75 -24.59
CA ASP A 60 1.69 -11.25 -24.09
C ASP A 60 2.77 -10.17 -24.17
N GLN A 61 3.56 -10.07 -23.09
CA GLN A 61 4.64 -9.09 -22.98
C GLN A 61 6.01 -9.78 -22.86
N PRO A 62 7.12 -9.13 -23.27
CA PRO A 62 7.26 -7.73 -23.69
C PRO A 62 6.57 -7.41 -25.02
N ILE A 63 5.87 -6.25 -25.09
CA ILE A 63 5.26 -5.73 -26.31
C ILE A 63 6.27 -4.83 -27.01
N ALA A 64 6.36 -4.93 -28.34
CA ALA A 64 7.25 -4.12 -29.16
C ALA A 64 6.47 -3.16 -30.05
N SER A 65 7.02 -1.96 -30.29
CA SER A 65 6.53 -1.03 -31.32
C SER A 65 6.57 -1.62 -32.73
N GLU A 66 5.93 -0.96 -33.69
CA GLU A 66 5.86 -1.42 -35.10
C GLU A 66 7.25 -1.63 -35.72
N ASP A 67 8.21 -0.77 -35.36
CA ASP A 67 9.59 -0.82 -35.88
C ASP A 67 10.53 -1.67 -35.00
N ASN A 68 10.02 -2.30 -33.93
CA ASN A 68 10.76 -3.11 -32.94
C ASN A 68 11.91 -2.37 -32.24
N ARG A 69 11.84 -1.06 -32.10
CA ARG A 69 12.85 -0.24 -31.40
C ARG A 69 12.47 0.11 -29.99
N THR A 70 11.20 0.08 -29.68
CA THR A 70 10.69 0.35 -28.34
C THR A 70 10.03 -0.92 -27.80
N HIS A 71 10.32 -1.28 -26.54
CA HIS A 71 9.77 -2.48 -25.89
C HIS A 71 9.27 -2.13 -24.50
N ILE A 72 8.10 -2.64 -24.12
CA ILE A 72 7.51 -2.42 -22.80
C ILE A 72 7.23 -3.73 -22.07
N VAL A 73 7.43 -3.70 -20.74
CA VAL A 73 6.82 -4.62 -19.77
C VAL A 73 6.06 -3.81 -18.73
N ALA A 74 4.83 -4.22 -18.46
CA ALA A 74 3.93 -3.52 -17.55
C ALA A 74 3.29 -4.48 -16.54
N ASN A 75 3.13 -4.00 -15.31
CA ASN A 75 2.37 -4.61 -14.24
C ASN A 75 1.30 -3.60 -13.81
N GLY A 76 0.05 -3.86 -14.14
CA GLY A 76 -1.03 -2.96 -13.78
C GLY A 76 -2.19 -2.99 -14.75
N GLU A 77 -3.02 -1.96 -14.66
CA GLU A 77 -4.22 -1.75 -15.47
C GLU A 77 -4.30 -0.27 -15.88
N PHE A 78 -4.52 -0.02 -17.16
CA PHE A 78 -4.74 1.32 -17.70
C PHE A 78 -6.23 1.47 -18.08
N TYR A 79 -6.92 2.33 -17.37
CA TYR A 79 -8.37 2.52 -17.57
C TYR A 79 -8.67 3.47 -18.73
N SER A 80 -9.82 3.27 -19.38
CA SER A 80 -10.28 4.07 -20.53
C SER A 80 -9.31 4.03 -21.73
N TYR A 81 -8.52 2.97 -21.83
CA TYR A 81 -7.46 2.80 -22.83
C TYR A 81 -8.00 2.76 -24.27
N GLU A 82 -9.22 2.30 -24.48
CA GLU A 82 -9.81 2.17 -25.83
C GLU A 82 -9.96 3.52 -26.55
N ALA A 83 -10.15 4.62 -25.79
CA ALA A 83 -10.19 5.95 -26.37
C ALA A 83 -8.80 6.41 -26.83
N ILE A 84 -7.78 6.13 -26.00
CA ILE A 84 -6.38 6.43 -26.33
C ILE A 84 -5.88 5.59 -27.51
N GLN A 85 -6.26 4.30 -27.57
CA GLN A 85 -5.92 3.43 -28.71
C GLN A 85 -6.43 4.02 -30.02
N ARG A 86 -7.73 4.40 -30.08
CA ARG A 86 -8.31 5.03 -31.27
C ARG A 86 -7.61 6.33 -31.68
N GLU A 87 -7.21 7.13 -30.70
CA GLU A 87 -6.47 8.36 -30.94
C GLU A 87 -5.08 8.06 -31.55
N LEU A 88 -4.32 7.14 -30.97
CA LEU A 88 -3.01 6.70 -31.48
C LEU A 88 -3.12 6.11 -32.89
N GLU A 89 -4.12 5.27 -33.16
CA GLU A 89 -4.38 4.74 -34.50
C GLU A 89 -4.68 5.86 -35.51
N SER A 90 -5.44 6.88 -35.11
CA SER A 90 -5.72 8.04 -35.97
C SER A 90 -4.47 8.86 -36.31
N ARG A 91 -3.44 8.79 -35.47
CA ARG A 91 -2.12 9.43 -35.67
C ARG A 91 -1.14 8.54 -36.45
N GLY A 92 -1.54 7.30 -36.79
CA GLY A 92 -0.79 6.40 -37.65
C GLY A 92 -0.06 5.26 -36.95
N HIS A 93 -0.19 5.13 -35.61
CA HIS A 93 0.31 3.98 -34.88
C HIS A 93 -0.46 2.71 -35.25
N ARG A 94 0.23 1.57 -35.19
CA ARG A 94 -0.35 0.24 -35.44
C ARG A 94 -0.16 -0.62 -34.20
N LEU A 95 -1.21 -0.72 -33.39
CA LEU A 95 -1.17 -1.57 -32.23
C LEU A 95 -1.12 -3.05 -32.62
N ARG A 96 -0.31 -3.83 -31.91
CA ARG A 96 -0.11 -5.27 -32.13
C ARG A 96 -1.05 -6.12 -31.29
N THR A 97 -1.53 -5.57 -30.19
CA THR A 97 -2.36 -6.25 -29.20
C THR A 97 -3.66 -5.49 -28.98
N ARG A 98 -4.56 -6.09 -28.21
CA ARG A 98 -5.72 -5.41 -27.65
C ARG A 98 -5.54 -5.11 -26.17
N SER A 99 -4.30 -5.25 -25.67
CA SER A 99 -3.96 -4.97 -24.29
C SER A 99 -4.00 -3.47 -24.03
N ASP A 100 -4.47 -3.12 -22.85
CA ASP A 100 -4.40 -1.77 -22.29
C ASP A 100 -2.95 -1.26 -22.17
N SER A 101 -2.00 -2.17 -21.90
CA SER A 101 -0.59 -1.83 -21.63
C SER A 101 0.14 -1.23 -22.84
N GLU A 102 -0.29 -1.53 -24.08
CA GLU A 102 0.39 -1.06 -25.30
C GLU A 102 0.26 0.45 -25.50
N ILE A 103 -0.79 1.09 -24.95
CA ILE A 103 -0.94 2.55 -25.07
C ILE A 103 0.23 3.31 -24.45
N ALA A 104 0.79 2.80 -23.34
CA ALA A 104 1.90 3.47 -22.66
C ALA A 104 3.17 3.49 -23.52
N LEU A 105 3.40 2.46 -24.36
CA LEU A 105 4.51 2.39 -25.28
C LEU A 105 4.41 3.47 -26.37
N HIS A 106 3.25 3.57 -27.04
CA HIS A 106 3.07 4.53 -28.13
C HIS A 106 2.95 5.97 -27.63
N LEU A 107 2.33 6.19 -26.46
CA LEU A 107 2.36 7.50 -25.81
C LEU A 107 3.77 7.95 -25.44
N TRP A 108 4.67 7.01 -25.03
CA TRP A 108 6.07 7.33 -24.80
C TRP A 108 6.77 7.77 -26.11
N GLU A 109 6.52 7.11 -27.21
CA GLU A 109 7.12 7.47 -28.51
C GLU A 109 6.75 8.89 -28.94
N GLU A 110 5.53 9.34 -28.66
CA GLU A 110 5.06 10.70 -28.99
C GLU A 110 5.47 11.77 -27.98
N LEU A 111 5.34 11.48 -26.67
CA LEU A 111 5.34 12.47 -25.61
C LEU A 111 6.52 12.32 -24.64
N GLY A 112 7.30 11.25 -24.73
CA GLY A 112 8.32 10.94 -23.72
C GLY A 112 7.69 10.84 -22.33
N PRO A 113 8.32 11.39 -21.27
CA PRO A 113 7.80 11.32 -19.89
C PRO A 113 6.42 11.98 -19.68
N GLN A 114 6.01 12.89 -20.57
CA GLN A 114 4.69 13.54 -20.48
C GLN A 114 3.53 12.56 -20.76
N CYS A 115 3.81 11.37 -21.30
CA CYS A 115 2.84 10.29 -21.48
C CYS A 115 2.12 9.94 -20.15
N LEU A 116 2.81 10.08 -19.01
CA LEU A 116 2.26 9.76 -17.68
C LEU A 116 1.03 10.59 -17.30
N HIS A 117 0.89 11.80 -17.86
CA HIS A 117 -0.28 12.66 -17.63
C HIS A 117 -1.51 12.20 -18.41
N GLN A 118 -1.34 11.41 -19.47
CA GLN A 118 -2.44 10.84 -20.26
C GLN A 118 -2.94 9.50 -19.68
N LEU A 119 -2.14 8.88 -18.82
CA LEU A 119 -2.44 7.57 -18.26
C LEU A 119 -3.30 7.68 -16.99
N ARG A 120 -4.46 7.01 -16.99
CA ARG A 120 -5.30 6.77 -15.82
C ARG A 120 -5.21 5.30 -15.46
N GLY A 121 -4.72 4.97 -14.26
CA GLY A 121 -4.55 3.56 -13.91
C GLY A 121 -3.72 3.33 -12.66
N GLU A 122 -3.49 2.07 -12.41
CA GLU A 122 -2.70 1.48 -11.32
C GLU A 122 -1.58 0.70 -11.98
N PHE A 123 -0.37 1.24 -12.01
CA PHE A 123 0.67 0.68 -12.86
C PHE A 123 2.10 0.85 -12.34
N ALA A 124 2.93 -0.12 -12.73
CA ALA A 124 4.37 0.02 -12.79
C ALA A 124 4.82 -0.57 -14.14
N PHE A 125 5.60 0.16 -14.92
CA PHE A 125 6.08 -0.34 -16.20
C PHE A 125 7.52 0.09 -16.48
N VAL A 126 8.15 -0.64 -17.38
CA VAL A 126 9.49 -0.34 -17.88
C VAL A 126 9.48 -0.38 -19.40
N ILE A 127 10.01 0.69 -20.01
CA ILE A 127 10.21 0.81 -21.45
C ILE A 127 11.72 0.85 -21.75
N TRP A 128 12.17 0.07 -22.71
CA TRP A 128 13.44 0.27 -23.37
C TRP A 128 13.23 0.97 -24.72
N ASP A 129 13.91 2.08 -24.91
CA ASP A 129 13.94 2.84 -26.16
C ASP A 129 15.33 2.74 -26.80
N ASP A 130 15.44 1.97 -27.90
CA ASP A 130 16.70 1.75 -28.59
C ASP A 130 17.16 2.98 -29.40
N LYS A 131 16.23 3.87 -29.79
CA LYS A 131 16.56 5.14 -30.47
C LYS A 131 17.25 6.11 -29.53
N GLN A 132 16.69 6.27 -28.33
CA GLN A 132 17.21 7.17 -27.30
C GLN A 132 18.29 6.51 -26.42
N ARG A 133 18.47 5.19 -26.55
CA ARG A 133 19.37 4.38 -25.70
C ARG A 133 19.10 4.63 -24.23
N CYS A 134 17.82 4.59 -23.84
CA CYS A 134 17.40 4.81 -22.46
C CYS A 134 16.39 3.77 -21.99
N LEU A 135 16.45 3.50 -20.71
CA LEU A 135 15.45 2.73 -19.99
C LEU A 135 14.60 3.72 -19.17
N PHE A 136 13.30 3.71 -19.43
CA PHE A 136 12.31 4.51 -18.72
C PHE A 136 11.45 3.59 -17.85
N ALA A 137 11.36 3.87 -16.56
CA ALA A 137 10.56 3.10 -15.63
C ALA A 137 9.65 4.05 -14.85
N ALA A 138 8.36 3.77 -14.77
CA ALA A 138 7.38 4.62 -14.10
C ALA A 138 6.54 3.83 -13.11
N ARG A 139 6.17 4.49 -12.00
CA ARG A 139 5.27 3.98 -10.97
C ARG A 139 4.05 4.90 -10.84
N ASP A 140 2.86 4.32 -10.65
CA ASP A 140 1.62 5.08 -10.53
C ASP A 140 1.65 6.14 -9.41
N ARG A 141 0.67 7.02 -9.44
CA ARG A 141 0.58 8.22 -8.58
C ARG A 141 0.64 7.92 -7.09
N PHE A 142 0.10 6.77 -6.66
CA PHE A 142 -0.02 6.39 -5.25
C PHE A 142 0.92 5.25 -4.85
N GLY A 143 1.62 4.65 -5.83
CA GLY A 143 2.48 3.50 -5.61
C GLY A 143 1.70 2.21 -5.34
N ILE A 144 0.51 2.06 -5.95
CA ILE A 144 -0.34 0.88 -5.84
C ILE A 144 0.42 -0.34 -6.36
N LYS A 145 1.06 -0.21 -7.53
CA LYS A 145 1.91 -1.27 -8.05
C LYS A 145 3.36 -1.06 -7.63
N PRO A 146 4.01 -2.11 -7.11
CA PRO A 146 5.39 -2.01 -6.63
C PRO A 146 6.40 -1.91 -7.77
N LEU A 147 7.48 -1.15 -7.54
CA LEU A 147 8.62 -1.04 -8.44
C LEU A 147 9.90 -0.79 -7.65
N PHE A 148 10.79 -1.79 -7.60
CA PHE A 148 12.06 -1.73 -6.90
C PHE A 148 13.21 -1.68 -7.87
N TYR A 149 14.32 -1.06 -7.44
CA TYR A 149 15.54 -1.03 -8.22
C TYR A 149 16.78 -1.17 -7.34
N ALA A 150 17.84 -1.70 -7.93
CA ALA A 150 19.17 -1.78 -7.33
C ALA A 150 20.23 -1.49 -8.39
N TRP A 151 21.30 -0.83 -7.97
CA TRP A 151 22.48 -0.64 -8.79
C TRP A 151 23.61 -1.52 -8.25
N HIS A 152 24.03 -2.51 -9.02
CA HIS A 152 25.07 -3.43 -8.61
C HIS A 152 26.01 -3.78 -9.80
N MET A 153 27.34 -3.67 -9.61
CA MET A 153 28.37 -3.97 -10.62
C MET A 153 28.08 -3.35 -12.01
N ASP A 154 27.90 -2.04 -12.10
CA ASP A 154 27.58 -1.29 -13.33
C ASP A 154 26.27 -1.74 -14.03
N THR A 155 25.41 -2.47 -13.34
CA THR A 155 24.14 -2.96 -13.84
C THR A 155 23.00 -2.43 -12.98
N LEU A 156 21.99 -1.88 -13.65
CA LEU A 156 20.70 -1.50 -13.03
C LEU A 156 19.74 -2.69 -13.16
N TYR A 157 19.21 -3.09 -12.04
CA TYR A 157 18.15 -4.10 -11.91
C TYR A 157 16.87 -3.41 -11.47
N ILE A 158 15.76 -3.71 -12.13
CA ILE A 158 14.42 -3.22 -11.76
C ILE A 158 13.48 -4.42 -11.70
N ALA A 159 12.62 -4.48 -10.68
CA ALA A 159 11.63 -5.55 -10.56
C ALA A 159 10.41 -5.13 -9.75
N SER A 160 9.31 -5.87 -9.93
CA SER A 160 8.10 -5.73 -9.09
C SER A 160 8.35 -6.07 -7.62
N GLU A 161 9.28 -6.96 -7.31
CA GLU A 161 9.56 -7.46 -5.97
C GLU A 161 11.06 -7.62 -5.73
N VAL A 162 11.45 -7.46 -4.44
CA VAL A 162 12.87 -7.51 -4.04
C VAL A 162 13.48 -8.89 -4.26
N LYS A 163 12.71 -9.98 -4.01
CA LYS A 163 13.18 -11.36 -4.26
C LYS A 163 13.65 -11.58 -5.70
N ALA A 164 13.08 -10.85 -6.66
CA ALA A 164 13.52 -10.94 -8.06
C ALA A 164 14.87 -10.25 -8.28
N LEU A 165 15.19 -9.19 -7.54
CA LEU A 165 16.51 -8.56 -7.55
C LEU A 165 17.56 -9.50 -6.96
N PHE A 166 17.25 -10.19 -5.85
CA PHE A 166 18.14 -11.19 -5.26
C PHE A 166 18.37 -12.37 -6.21
N ALA A 167 17.30 -12.87 -6.86
CA ALA A 167 17.41 -13.91 -7.88
C ALA A 167 18.25 -13.48 -9.10
N ALA A 168 18.29 -12.17 -9.38
CA ALA A 168 19.16 -11.60 -10.42
C ALA A 168 20.64 -11.47 -9.98
N GLY A 169 20.94 -11.64 -8.70
CA GLY A 169 22.31 -11.57 -8.18
C GLY A 169 22.63 -10.32 -7.37
N VAL A 170 21.65 -9.48 -7.07
CA VAL A 170 21.82 -8.39 -6.08
C VAL A 170 22.02 -9.03 -4.70
N PRO A 171 23.05 -8.61 -3.91
CA PRO A 171 23.30 -9.19 -2.59
C PRO A 171 22.13 -9.03 -1.63
N SER A 172 21.77 -10.12 -0.92
CA SER A 172 20.75 -10.11 0.13
C SER A 172 21.37 -9.71 1.46
N ARG A 173 21.22 -8.46 1.86
CA ARG A 173 21.76 -7.91 3.12
C ARG A 173 20.77 -6.95 3.75
N TRP A 174 20.82 -6.84 5.09
CA TRP A 174 20.06 -5.83 5.80
C TRP A 174 20.62 -4.42 5.58
N ASP A 175 19.74 -3.46 5.32
CA ASP A 175 20.04 -2.03 5.44
C ASP A 175 19.78 -1.57 6.90
N HIS A 176 20.81 -1.29 7.66
CA HIS A 176 20.71 -0.94 9.08
C HIS A 176 19.87 0.35 9.31
N GLU A 177 19.99 1.33 8.43
CA GLU A 177 19.17 2.55 8.49
C GLU A 177 17.70 2.23 8.14
N GLY A 178 17.46 1.43 7.09
CA GLY A 178 16.12 0.97 6.70
C GLY A 178 15.46 0.16 7.81
N VAL A 179 16.20 -0.74 8.46
CA VAL A 179 15.72 -1.48 9.64
C VAL A 179 15.37 -0.52 10.77
N TYR A 180 16.27 0.39 11.14
CA TYR A 180 16.03 1.35 12.22
C TYR A 180 14.76 2.18 11.96
N GLN A 181 14.62 2.74 10.76
CA GLN A 181 13.44 3.54 10.41
C GLN A 181 12.15 2.72 10.44
N SER A 182 12.19 1.48 9.96
CA SER A 182 11.01 0.60 9.97
C SER A 182 10.59 0.21 11.38
N VAL A 183 11.53 -0.17 12.26
CA VAL A 183 11.21 -0.54 13.65
C VAL A 183 10.93 0.67 14.54
N SER A 184 11.41 1.85 14.16
CA SER A 184 11.09 3.13 14.83
C SER A 184 9.83 3.80 14.27
N PHE A 185 9.20 3.18 13.28
CA PHE A 185 8.01 3.68 12.57
C PHE A 185 8.20 5.09 11.95
N GLY A 186 9.45 5.43 11.55
CA GLY A 186 9.81 6.75 11.03
C GLY A 186 9.36 7.04 9.59
N GLY A 187 9.09 6.02 8.81
CA GLY A 187 8.71 6.11 7.39
C GLY A 187 9.83 6.61 6.47
N HIS A 188 9.89 6.06 5.26
CA HIS A 188 10.79 6.52 4.19
C HIS A 188 10.18 6.22 2.83
N GLN A 189 10.32 7.15 1.85
CA GLN A 189 9.71 6.95 0.52
C GLN A 189 10.49 6.00 -0.39
N MET A 190 11.82 6.01 -0.32
CA MET A 190 12.67 5.27 -1.26
C MET A 190 13.37 4.06 -0.64
N ARG A 191 13.81 4.17 0.62
CA ARG A 191 14.63 3.17 1.28
C ARG A 191 13.81 1.92 1.64
N THR A 192 14.43 0.75 1.52
CA THR A 192 13.84 -0.53 1.91
C THR A 192 14.57 -1.11 3.13
N LEU A 193 14.19 -2.30 3.55
CA LEU A 193 14.90 -3.06 4.58
C LEU A 193 16.26 -3.63 4.08
N TYR A 194 16.54 -3.53 2.79
CA TYR A 194 17.61 -4.26 2.11
C TYR A 194 18.67 -3.31 1.56
N ASP A 195 19.93 -3.59 1.86
CA ASP A 195 21.07 -2.77 1.47
C ASP A 195 21.21 -2.65 -0.06
N GLY A 196 21.34 -1.41 -0.53
CA GLY A 196 21.44 -1.10 -1.95
C GLY A 196 20.16 -1.32 -2.77
N VAL A 197 19.04 -1.67 -2.14
CA VAL A 197 17.73 -1.84 -2.79
C VAL A 197 16.82 -0.67 -2.42
N TYR A 198 16.28 -0.03 -3.44
CA TYR A 198 15.39 1.11 -3.32
C TYR A 198 14.09 0.87 -4.07
N GLN A 199 13.05 1.62 -3.73
CA GLN A 199 11.83 1.68 -4.54
C GLN A 199 11.74 2.98 -5.32
N VAL A 200 11.12 2.93 -6.49
CA VAL A 200 10.70 4.15 -7.18
C VAL A 200 9.54 4.75 -6.38
N PRO A 201 9.63 6.02 -5.93
CA PRO A 201 8.57 6.63 -5.14
C PRO A 201 7.25 6.73 -5.91
N PRO A 202 6.09 6.78 -5.21
CA PRO A 202 4.79 7.06 -5.82
C PRO A 202 4.79 8.35 -6.63
N GLY A 203 4.18 8.35 -7.82
CA GLY A 203 4.12 9.53 -8.68
C GLY A 203 5.47 9.93 -9.29
N HIS A 204 6.42 8.98 -9.41
CA HIS A 204 7.74 9.21 -9.98
C HIS A 204 8.05 8.26 -11.14
N TYR A 205 9.02 8.68 -11.92
CA TYR A 205 9.65 7.86 -12.95
C TYR A 205 11.18 7.90 -12.83
N LEU A 206 11.83 6.88 -13.37
CA LEU A 206 13.26 6.73 -13.45
C LEU A 206 13.67 6.67 -14.93
N ILE A 207 14.67 7.46 -15.32
CA ILE A 207 15.35 7.35 -16.62
C ILE A 207 16.79 6.93 -16.36
N ALA A 208 17.20 5.84 -17.02
CA ALA A 208 18.58 5.37 -16.99
C ALA A 208 19.18 5.37 -18.40
N THR A 209 20.39 5.94 -18.49
CA THR A 209 21.21 5.97 -19.71
C THR A 209 22.62 5.47 -19.39
N ASP A 210 23.48 5.37 -20.39
CA ASP A 210 24.89 5.02 -20.16
C ASP A 210 25.60 5.99 -19.20
N LYS A 211 25.11 7.24 -19.07
CA LYS A 211 25.78 8.30 -18.32
C LYS A 211 25.24 8.51 -16.92
N HIS A 212 23.92 8.42 -16.74
CA HIS A 212 23.26 8.77 -15.48
C HIS A 212 21.98 7.98 -15.25
N VAL A 213 21.54 7.96 -13.99
CA VAL A 213 20.20 7.54 -13.57
C VAL A 213 19.57 8.75 -12.88
N GLN A 214 18.36 9.10 -13.31
CA GLN A 214 17.60 10.22 -12.76
C GLN A 214 16.21 9.73 -12.35
N ILE A 215 15.77 10.16 -11.15
CA ILE A 215 14.39 9.97 -10.68
C ILE A 215 13.73 11.33 -10.66
N SER A 216 12.52 11.43 -11.20
CA SER A 216 11.78 12.69 -11.31
C SER A 216 10.32 12.47 -10.96
N GLN A 217 9.73 13.43 -10.27
CA GLN A 217 8.33 13.44 -9.91
C GLN A 217 7.48 13.94 -11.08
N TYR A 218 6.35 13.26 -11.35
CA TYR A 218 5.36 13.72 -12.33
C TYR A 218 4.01 14.07 -11.71
N TRP A 219 3.73 13.61 -10.47
CA TRP A 219 2.48 13.88 -9.78
C TRP A 219 2.69 13.96 -8.27
N ASP A 220 1.90 14.78 -7.58
CA ASP A 220 1.81 14.85 -6.12
C ASP A 220 0.41 15.23 -5.67
N PHE A 221 0.09 15.01 -4.40
CA PHE A 221 -1.13 15.54 -3.78
C PHE A 221 -1.09 17.07 -3.78
N ASN A 222 -2.19 17.70 -4.14
CA ASN A 222 -2.28 19.15 -4.15
C ASN A 222 -3.43 19.64 -3.27
N TYR A 223 -3.12 19.98 -2.03
CA TYR A 223 -4.09 20.56 -1.10
C TYR A 223 -4.08 22.09 -1.19
N PRO A 224 -5.24 22.78 -1.08
CA PRO A 224 -5.28 24.25 -1.10
C PRO A 224 -4.62 24.83 0.15
N THR A 225 -4.09 26.06 0.01
CA THR A 225 -3.64 26.84 1.15
C THR A 225 -4.84 27.31 1.99
N ALA A 226 -4.69 27.34 3.31
CA ALA A 226 -5.70 27.86 4.20
C ALA A 226 -6.05 29.31 3.84
N GLY A 227 -7.33 29.64 3.78
CA GLY A 227 -7.83 30.97 3.40
C GLY A 227 -7.93 31.20 1.88
N ASN A 228 -7.40 30.33 1.04
CA ASN A 228 -7.53 30.41 -0.42
C ASN A 228 -8.58 29.40 -0.92
N SER A 229 -9.75 29.41 -0.29
CA SER A 229 -10.86 28.55 -0.68
C SER A 229 -11.48 29.06 -2.00
N ALA A 230 -11.68 28.13 -2.93
CA ALA A 230 -12.54 28.36 -4.10
C ALA A 230 -13.92 28.97 -3.68
N PRO A 231 -14.68 29.60 -4.58
CA PRO A 231 -16.00 30.15 -4.26
C PRO A 231 -16.81 29.11 -3.48
N ARG A 232 -17.43 29.55 -2.38
CA ARG A 232 -18.15 28.65 -1.45
C ARG A 232 -19.30 27.97 -2.18
N ARG A 233 -19.13 26.70 -2.49
CA ARG A 233 -20.15 25.82 -3.07
C ARG A 233 -21.02 25.27 -1.94
N SER A 234 -22.21 24.78 -2.27
CA SER A 234 -23.05 24.08 -1.29
C SER A 234 -22.48 22.70 -0.96
N ASP A 235 -22.82 22.16 0.22
CA ASP A 235 -22.48 20.76 0.55
C ASP A 235 -23.00 19.78 -0.50
N ALA A 236 -24.20 20.04 -1.02
CA ALA A 236 -24.82 19.21 -2.06
C ALA A 236 -23.99 19.16 -3.35
N ASP A 237 -23.35 20.27 -3.75
CA ASP A 237 -22.49 20.31 -4.93
C ASP A 237 -21.21 19.47 -4.72
N TYR A 238 -20.57 19.56 -3.53
CA TYR A 238 -19.41 18.76 -3.18
C TYR A 238 -19.74 17.26 -3.12
N ILE A 239 -20.89 16.91 -2.53
CA ILE A 239 -21.36 15.53 -2.43
C ILE A 239 -21.66 14.95 -3.83
N ALA A 240 -22.33 15.71 -4.68
CA ALA A 240 -22.67 15.27 -6.02
C ALA A 240 -21.43 15.05 -6.90
N GLU A 241 -20.46 15.98 -6.86
CA GLU A 241 -19.19 15.85 -7.58
C GLU A 241 -18.39 14.62 -7.10
N PHE A 242 -18.21 14.47 -5.78
CA PHE A 242 -17.52 13.31 -5.23
C PHE A 242 -18.22 11.99 -5.58
N ARG A 243 -19.57 11.96 -5.54
CA ARG A 243 -20.36 10.81 -5.97
C ARG A 243 -20.08 10.45 -7.42
N HIS A 244 -20.07 11.45 -8.32
CA HIS A 244 -19.82 11.25 -9.74
C HIS A 244 -18.44 10.63 -9.99
N GLU A 245 -17.38 11.21 -9.40
CA GLU A 245 -16.01 10.72 -9.57
C GLU A 245 -15.83 9.32 -9.00
N LEU A 246 -16.37 9.03 -7.82
CA LEU A 246 -16.25 7.70 -7.20
C LEU A 246 -17.04 6.64 -7.98
N GLU A 247 -18.25 6.95 -8.44
CA GLU A 247 -19.07 6.01 -9.21
C GLU A 247 -18.41 5.68 -10.55
N GLU A 248 -17.84 6.67 -11.24
CA GLU A 248 -17.06 6.47 -12.46
C GLU A 248 -15.79 5.63 -12.18
N ALA A 249 -15.07 5.93 -11.10
CA ALA A 249 -13.90 5.16 -10.70
C ALA A 249 -14.22 3.67 -10.41
N VAL A 250 -15.37 3.39 -9.81
CA VAL A 250 -15.85 2.01 -9.60
C VAL A 250 -16.24 1.38 -10.95
N ARG A 251 -17.00 2.10 -11.80
CA ARG A 251 -17.50 1.61 -13.09
C ARG A 251 -16.37 1.16 -14.02
N ILE A 252 -15.33 1.98 -14.17
CA ILE A 252 -14.20 1.63 -15.07
C ILE A 252 -13.37 0.45 -14.55
N ARG A 253 -13.37 0.20 -13.24
CA ARG A 253 -12.66 -0.92 -12.61
C ARG A 253 -13.40 -2.26 -12.71
N LEU A 254 -14.64 -2.26 -13.16
CA LEU A 254 -15.38 -3.49 -13.50
C LEU A 254 -14.97 -4.07 -14.87
N ARG A 255 -14.25 -3.30 -15.70
CA ARG A 255 -13.78 -3.79 -17.01
C ARG A 255 -12.71 -4.88 -16.85
N ALA A 256 -13.04 -6.09 -17.23
CA ALA A 256 -12.12 -7.23 -17.29
C ALA A 256 -12.66 -8.28 -18.28
N ASP A 257 -11.80 -9.12 -18.81
CA ASP A 257 -12.18 -10.28 -19.65
C ASP A 257 -12.29 -11.57 -18.80
N VAL A 258 -12.25 -11.42 -17.47
CA VAL A 258 -12.40 -12.46 -16.44
C VAL A 258 -13.39 -11.98 -15.36
N PRO A 259 -13.96 -12.89 -14.55
CA PRO A 259 -14.86 -12.49 -13.47
C PRO A 259 -14.22 -11.54 -12.45
N VAL A 260 -15.00 -10.53 -12.02
CA VAL A 260 -14.61 -9.54 -11.01
C VAL A 260 -15.42 -9.78 -9.74
N GLY A 261 -14.73 -9.86 -8.58
CA GLY A 261 -15.34 -9.94 -7.26
C GLY A 261 -15.12 -8.66 -6.45
N VAL A 262 -15.63 -8.64 -5.22
CA VAL A 262 -15.44 -7.51 -4.28
C VAL A 262 -15.02 -8.05 -2.92
N TYR A 263 -14.04 -7.43 -2.29
CA TYR A 263 -13.80 -7.63 -0.86
C TYR A 263 -14.79 -6.79 -0.06
N LEU A 264 -15.62 -7.47 0.73
CA LEU A 264 -16.64 -6.83 1.54
C LEU A 264 -16.34 -7.04 3.02
N SER A 265 -16.09 -5.95 3.73
CA SER A 265 -16.14 -5.90 5.20
C SER A 265 -17.47 -5.24 5.62
N GLY A 266 -17.75 -5.13 6.89
CA GLY A 266 -18.86 -4.31 7.39
C GLY A 266 -18.55 -2.80 7.40
N GLY A 267 -17.42 -2.36 6.85
CA GLY A 267 -16.97 -0.97 6.81
C GLY A 267 -17.61 -0.16 5.68
N LEU A 268 -17.74 1.15 5.89
CA LEU A 268 -18.33 2.09 4.93
C LEU A 268 -17.72 1.99 3.54
N ASP A 269 -16.41 1.82 3.45
CA ASP A 269 -15.64 1.88 2.20
C ASP A 269 -15.98 0.73 1.26
N SER A 270 -15.86 -0.50 1.76
CA SER A 270 -16.19 -1.71 1.00
C SER A 270 -17.68 -1.79 0.68
N CYS A 271 -18.54 -1.30 1.59
CA CYS A 271 -19.97 -1.21 1.37
C CYS A 271 -20.33 -0.17 0.29
N ALA A 272 -19.64 0.97 0.26
CA ALA A 272 -19.78 1.95 -0.81
C ALA A 272 -19.39 1.34 -2.18
N VAL A 273 -18.25 0.66 -2.21
CA VAL A 273 -17.76 0.01 -3.45
C VAL A 273 -18.76 -1.02 -3.97
N ILE A 274 -19.23 -1.95 -3.15
CA ILE A 274 -20.17 -2.98 -3.61
C ILE A 274 -21.53 -2.39 -3.99
N GLY A 275 -22.01 -1.39 -3.22
CA GLY A 275 -23.28 -0.73 -3.53
C GLY A 275 -23.26 0.02 -4.87
N LEU A 276 -22.11 0.63 -5.23
CA LEU A 276 -21.90 1.26 -6.53
C LEU A 276 -21.67 0.24 -7.63
N ALA A 277 -20.83 -0.77 -7.39
CA ALA A 277 -20.50 -1.80 -8.37
C ALA A 277 -21.74 -2.59 -8.82
N ALA A 278 -22.65 -2.91 -7.91
CA ALA A 278 -23.89 -3.63 -8.20
C ALA A 278 -24.82 -2.89 -9.17
N ARG A 279 -24.71 -1.56 -9.31
CA ARG A 279 -25.49 -0.77 -10.29
C ARG A 279 -24.96 -0.91 -11.72
N HIS A 280 -23.68 -1.24 -11.86
CA HIS A 280 -23.00 -1.27 -13.15
C HIS A 280 -22.61 -2.69 -13.60
N HIS A 281 -22.81 -3.69 -12.76
CA HIS A 281 -22.54 -5.09 -13.09
C HIS A 281 -23.84 -5.79 -13.50
N PRO A 282 -23.88 -6.48 -14.66
CA PRO A 282 -25.12 -7.06 -15.21
C PRO A 282 -25.63 -8.27 -14.41
N GLU A 283 -24.76 -8.95 -13.68
CA GLU A 283 -25.05 -10.13 -12.88
C GLU A 283 -24.76 -9.86 -11.38
N PRO A 284 -25.31 -10.66 -10.45
CA PRO A 284 -24.97 -10.55 -9.04
C PRO A 284 -23.46 -10.66 -8.83
N ILE A 285 -22.85 -9.61 -8.26
CA ILE A 285 -21.41 -9.58 -7.99
C ILE A 285 -21.08 -10.47 -6.79
N ARG A 286 -19.96 -11.18 -6.81
CA ARG A 286 -19.55 -12.02 -5.67
C ARG A 286 -18.77 -11.21 -4.65
N ALA A 287 -19.27 -11.22 -3.41
CA ALA A 287 -18.67 -10.58 -2.25
C ALA A 287 -17.93 -11.62 -1.39
N PHE A 288 -16.67 -11.34 -1.06
CA PHE A 288 -15.83 -12.18 -0.20
C PHE A 288 -15.56 -11.46 1.11
N THR A 289 -15.86 -12.13 2.23
CA THR A 289 -15.79 -11.54 3.57
C THR A 289 -15.01 -12.45 4.51
N LEU A 290 -14.03 -11.88 5.21
CA LEU A 290 -13.37 -12.55 6.34
C LEU A 290 -14.31 -12.59 7.54
N THR A 291 -14.31 -13.69 8.26
CA THR A 291 -14.97 -13.83 9.56
C THR A 291 -13.99 -14.36 10.59
N PHE A 292 -14.09 -13.88 11.83
CA PHE A 292 -13.26 -14.30 12.94
C PHE A 292 -14.09 -14.93 14.04
N ASP A 293 -13.50 -15.87 14.79
CA ASP A 293 -14.16 -16.50 15.93
C ASP A 293 -14.37 -15.49 17.09
N ASP A 294 -13.52 -14.46 17.18
CA ASP A 294 -13.66 -13.37 18.15
C ASP A 294 -14.62 -12.29 17.62
N VAL A 295 -15.74 -12.12 18.32
CA VAL A 295 -16.83 -11.18 17.98
C VAL A 295 -16.36 -9.73 17.88
N ALA A 296 -15.31 -9.34 18.63
CA ALA A 296 -14.78 -7.96 18.59
C ALA A 296 -14.12 -7.63 17.24
N TYR A 297 -13.72 -8.64 16.49
CA TYR A 297 -13.07 -8.52 15.18
C TYR A 297 -13.96 -9.00 14.02
N ASP A 298 -15.13 -9.62 14.28
CA ASP A 298 -16.00 -10.14 13.24
C ASP A 298 -17.00 -9.10 12.74
N GLU A 299 -16.90 -8.79 11.46
CA GLU A 299 -17.81 -7.89 10.73
C GLU A 299 -18.81 -8.64 9.83
N GLY A 300 -18.79 -9.97 9.86
CA GLY A 300 -19.60 -10.84 9.00
C GLY A 300 -21.09 -10.51 8.98
N PRO A 301 -21.77 -10.27 10.11
CA PRO A 301 -23.19 -9.92 10.13
C PRO A 301 -23.53 -8.64 9.35
N ILE A 302 -22.73 -7.58 9.48
CA ILE A 302 -22.93 -6.29 8.78
C ILE A 302 -22.61 -6.44 7.29
N ALA A 303 -21.56 -7.19 6.97
CA ALA A 303 -21.22 -7.47 5.59
C ALA A 303 -22.33 -8.26 4.87
N ARG A 304 -22.98 -9.21 5.57
CA ARG A 304 -24.12 -9.97 5.04
C ARG A 304 -25.31 -9.06 4.75
N GLU A 305 -25.70 -8.19 5.69
CA GLU A 305 -26.77 -7.20 5.50
C GLU A 305 -26.52 -6.35 4.26
N MET A 306 -25.27 -5.91 4.07
CA MET A 306 -24.89 -5.11 2.90
C MET A 306 -24.91 -5.92 1.61
N ALA A 307 -24.45 -7.17 1.61
CA ALA A 307 -24.49 -8.05 0.45
C ALA A 307 -25.94 -8.31 -0.01
N GLU A 308 -26.85 -8.54 0.93
CA GLU A 308 -28.29 -8.68 0.66
C GLU A 308 -28.89 -7.39 0.05
N ARG A 309 -28.52 -6.21 0.59
CA ARG A 309 -28.91 -4.92 0.06
C ARG A 309 -28.45 -4.70 -1.38
N ALA A 310 -27.21 -5.13 -1.69
CA ALA A 310 -26.62 -5.02 -3.03
C ALA A 310 -27.08 -6.13 -4.01
N GLY A 311 -27.82 -7.13 -3.55
CA GLY A 311 -28.15 -8.31 -4.36
C GLY A 311 -26.93 -9.16 -4.73
N ALA A 312 -25.90 -9.17 -3.89
CA ALA A 312 -24.62 -9.83 -4.15
C ALA A 312 -24.60 -11.29 -3.67
N GLU A 313 -23.80 -12.13 -4.34
CA GLU A 313 -23.48 -13.47 -3.85
C GLU A 313 -22.49 -13.40 -2.68
N PHE A 314 -22.94 -13.75 -1.48
CA PHE A 314 -22.14 -13.61 -0.27
C PHE A 314 -21.36 -14.87 0.09
N ARG A 315 -20.03 -14.76 0.24
CA ARG A 315 -19.14 -15.84 0.66
C ARG A 315 -18.28 -15.44 1.84
N THR A 316 -18.37 -16.20 2.95
CA THR A 316 -17.52 -16.03 4.14
C THR A 316 -16.28 -16.89 4.08
N ILE A 317 -15.18 -16.38 4.63
CA ILE A 317 -13.90 -17.06 4.78
C ILE A 317 -13.53 -17.02 6.27
N PRO A 318 -13.71 -18.13 7.01
CA PRO A 318 -13.40 -18.18 8.43
C PRO A 318 -11.88 -18.20 8.65
N ILE A 319 -11.42 -17.33 9.53
CA ILE A 319 -10.03 -17.20 9.95
C ILE A 319 -9.94 -17.41 11.45
N ASN A 320 -9.01 -18.24 11.88
CA ASN A 320 -8.67 -18.48 13.27
C ASN A 320 -7.16 -18.37 13.50
N GLN A 321 -6.72 -18.41 14.75
CA GLN A 321 -5.33 -18.28 15.15
C GLN A 321 -4.43 -19.36 14.54
N GLN A 322 -4.92 -20.59 14.37
CA GLN A 322 -4.18 -21.67 13.74
C GLN A 322 -3.84 -21.34 12.27
N ARG A 323 -4.82 -20.91 11.48
CA ARG A 323 -4.62 -20.54 10.07
C ARG A 323 -3.69 -19.35 9.91
N LEU A 324 -3.75 -18.37 10.83
CA LEU A 324 -2.83 -17.24 10.85
C LEU A 324 -1.40 -17.71 11.10
N ALA A 325 -1.18 -18.59 12.10
CA ALA A 325 0.14 -19.15 12.41
C ALA A 325 0.73 -19.92 11.22
N GLU A 326 -0.06 -20.84 10.63
CA GLU A 326 0.36 -21.69 9.50
C GLU A 326 0.75 -20.89 8.26
N SER A 327 0.14 -19.73 8.04
CA SER A 327 0.34 -18.90 6.83
C SER A 327 1.25 -17.70 7.06
N PHE A 328 1.69 -17.44 8.30
CA PHE A 328 2.44 -16.23 8.64
C PHE A 328 3.78 -16.15 7.88
N GLY A 329 4.56 -17.23 7.89
CA GLY A 329 5.85 -17.27 7.22
C GLY A 329 5.74 -16.97 5.72
N ASP A 330 4.82 -17.64 5.03
CA ASP A 330 4.60 -17.43 3.59
C ASP A 330 4.14 -15.99 3.30
N ALA A 331 3.20 -15.46 4.08
CA ALA A 331 2.70 -14.10 3.91
C ALA A 331 3.81 -13.05 4.09
N ILE A 332 4.70 -13.22 5.09
CA ILE A 332 5.83 -12.31 5.31
C ILE A 332 6.84 -12.38 4.17
N LEU A 333 7.19 -13.57 3.68
CA LEU A 333 8.08 -13.73 2.53
C LEU A 333 7.48 -13.14 1.24
N GLN A 334 6.17 -13.17 1.08
CA GLN A 334 5.51 -12.50 -0.04
C GLN A 334 5.47 -10.98 0.14
N SER A 335 5.26 -10.48 1.36
CA SER A 335 5.23 -9.04 1.62
C SER A 335 6.58 -8.36 1.48
N GLU A 336 7.67 -9.07 1.81
CA GLU A 336 9.05 -8.53 1.88
C GLU A 336 9.17 -7.33 2.83
N THR A 337 8.26 -7.22 3.81
CA THR A 337 8.21 -6.12 4.78
C THR A 337 7.73 -6.58 6.15
N LEU A 338 7.69 -5.67 7.13
CA LEU A 338 7.32 -5.98 8.50
C LEU A 338 5.80 -5.90 8.71
N CYS A 339 5.25 -6.85 9.44
CA CYS A 339 3.86 -6.90 9.83
C CYS A 339 3.68 -6.33 11.24
N VAL A 340 2.74 -5.40 11.44
CA VAL A 340 2.42 -4.85 12.79
C VAL A 340 1.20 -5.51 13.44
N ASN A 341 0.41 -6.23 12.66
CA ASN A 341 -0.73 -7.03 13.08
C ASN A 341 -1.00 -8.08 12.01
N ALA A 342 -1.49 -9.25 12.35
CA ALA A 342 -1.72 -10.35 11.41
C ALA A 342 -2.86 -10.11 10.39
N HIS A 343 -3.41 -8.88 10.30
CA HIS A 343 -4.40 -8.52 9.29
C HIS A 343 -3.89 -8.75 7.85
N GLY A 344 -2.58 -8.52 7.60
CA GLY A 344 -1.97 -8.84 6.31
C GLY A 344 -2.04 -10.34 6.00
N VAL A 345 -1.79 -11.19 7.00
CA VAL A 345 -1.92 -12.66 6.85
C VAL A 345 -3.37 -13.07 6.58
N ALA A 346 -4.33 -12.43 7.28
CA ALA A 346 -5.75 -12.65 7.01
C ALA A 346 -6.12 -12.24 5.57
N LYS A 347 -5.58 -11.12 5.07
CA LYS A 347 -5.74 -10.68 3.68
C LYS A 347 -5.12 -11.68 2.68
N PHE A 348 -3.95 -12.24 2.99
CA PHE A 348 -3.30 -13.30 2.22
C PHE A 348 -4.17 -14.55 2.11
N LEU A 349 -4.79 -14.98 3.21
CA LEU A 349 -5.74 -16.08 3.22
C LEU A 349 -7.05 -15.77 2.46
N LEU A 350 -7.52 -14.52 2.53
CA LEU A 350 -8.66 -14.05 1.75
C LEU A 350 -8.38 -14.15 0.25
N SER A 351 -7.21 -13.66 -0.19
CA SER A 351 -6.83 -13.72 -1.61
C SER A 351 -6.69 -15.16 -2.11
N LYS A 352 -6.19 -16.09 -1.26
CA LYS A 352 -6.18 -17.51 -1.55
C LYS A 352 -7.59 -18.05 -1.82
N ALA A 353 -8.53 -17.75 -0.94
CA ALA A 353 -9.91 -18.22 -1.07
C ALA A 353 -10.61 -17.66 -2.32
N VAL A 354 -10.28 -16.44 -2.71
CA VAL A 354 -10.76 -15.82 -3.96
C VAL A 354 -10.18 -16.51 -5.19
N ARG A 355 -8.87 -16.81 -5.16
CA ARG A 355 -8.20 -17.57 -6.23
C ARG A 355 -8.81 -18.98 -6.38
N ASP A 356 -9.01 -19.65 -5.24
CA ASP A 356 -9.62 -21.00 -5.21
C ASP A 356 -11.09 -21.00 -5.72
N ALA A 357 -11.76 -19.84 -5.67
CA ALA A 357 -13.09 -19.62 -6.26
C ALA A 357 -13.06 -19.31 -7.77
N GLY A 358 -11.89 -19.27 -8.40
CA GLY A 358 -11.72 -19.03 -9.84
C GLY A 358 -11.66 -17.56 -10.26
N TYR A 359 -11.51 -16.62 -9.31
CA TYR A 359 -11.38 -15.20 -9.60
C TYR A 359 -9.91 -14.79 -9.74
N LYS A 360 -9.66 -13.74 -10.52
CA LYS A 360 -8.35 -13.09 -10.68
C LYS A 360 -8.38 -11.62 -10.30
N VAL A 361 -9.56 -11.02 -10.20
CA VAL A 361 -9.76 -9.58 -9.96
C VAL A 361 -10.74 -9.37 -8.82
N VAL A 362 -10.42 -8.44 -7.93
CA VAL A 362 -11.32 -7.94 -6.90
C VAL A 362 -11.27 -6.41 -6.83
N ILE A 363 -12.39 -5.79 -6.50
CA ILE A 363 -12.44 -4.36 -6.18
C ILE A 363 -12.46 -4.23 -4.66
N THR A 364 -11.71 -3.25 -4.14
CA THR A 364 -11.47 -3.09 -2.71
C THR A 364 -11.72 -1.65 -2.26
N GLY A 365 -11.85 -1.45 -0.94
CA GLY A 365 -12.11 -0.14 -0.34
C GLY A 365 -10.86 0.59 0.17
N GLU A 366 -9.66 0.08 -0.10
CA GLU A 366 -8.41 0.68 0.35
C GLU A 366 -8.21 2.09 -0.25
N GLY A 367 -7.54 2.96 0.50
CA GLY A 367 -7.29 4.36 0.12
C GLY A 367 -8.33 5.33 0.66
N SER A 368 -9.53 4.88 0.99
CA SER A 368 -10.61 5.74 1.49
C SER A 368 -10.26 6.44 2.81
N ASP A 369 -9.74 5.69 3.79
CA ASP A 369 -9.34 6.25 5.09
C ASP A 369 -8.24 7.31 4.97
N GLU A 370 -7.35 7.10 4.02
CA GLU A 370 -6.16 7.91 3.79
C GLU A 370 -6.47 9.25 3.13
N ILE A 371 -7.45 9.29 2.24
CA ILE A 371 -7.81 10.53 1.53
C ILE A 371 -8.96 11.30 2.21
N LEU A 372 -9.80 10.60 2.98
CA LEU A 372 -10.99 11.16 3.61
C LEU A 372 -10.88 11.34 5.13
N GLY A 373 -9.72 11.00 5.72
CA GLY A 373 -9.47 11.16 7.14
C GLY A 373 -10.28 10.19 8.02
N GLY A 374 -10.38 8.91 7.63
CA GLY A 374 -11.21 7.93 8.32
C GLY A 374 -10.68 7.47 9.67
N TYR A 375 -9.37 7.52 9.90
CA TYR A 375 -8.75 7.02 11.12
C TYR A 375 -8.95 7.94 12.34
N ALA A 376 -8.91 7.36 13.54
CA ALA A 376 -9.11 8.07 14.81
C ALA A 376 -8.09 9.20 15.02
N HIS A 377 -6.85 9.04 14.58
CA HIS A 377 -5.83 10.08 14.71
C HIS A 377 -6.13 11.33 13.85
N PHE A 378 -6.79 11.20 12.70
CA PHE A 378 -7.22 12.35 11.90
C PHE A 378 -8.38 13.10 12.57
N ARG A 379 -9.32 12.37 13.22
CA ARG A 379 -10.35 13.03 14.07
C ARG A 379 -9.71 13.77 15.23
N ARG A 380 -8.69 13.17 15.86
CA ARG A 380 -7.93 13.83 16.92
C ARG A 380 -7.23 15.10 16.40
N ASP A 381 -6.60 15.06 15.22
CA ASP A 381 -6.01 16.26 14.60
C ASP A 381 -7.06 17.34 14.33
N MET A 382 -8.23 16.96 13.83
CA MET A 382 -9.34 17.88 13.61
C MET A 382 -9.79 18.57 14.89
N LEU A 383 -9.95 17.84 16.00
CA LEU A 383 -10.31 18.38 17.31
C LEU A 383 -9.23 19.27 17.92
N LEU A 384 -7.95 18.91 17.75
CA LEU A 384 -6.84 19.64 18.35
C LEU A 384 -6.52 20.95 17.63
N TYR A 385 -6.61 20.97 16.30
CA TYR A 385 -6.04 22.05 15.49
C TYR A 385 -7.07 22.89 14.70
N ASN A 386 -8.34 22.46 14.67
CA ASN A 386 -9.43 23.18 14.00
C ASN A 386 -10.48 23.61 15.04
N ARG A 387 -10.07 24.45 16.00
CA ARG A 387 -10.88 24.85 17.18
C ARG A 387 -11.77 26.06 16.94
N GLU A 388 -11.67 26.73 15.80
CA GLU A 388 -12.41 27.96 15.54
C GLU A 388 -13.92 27.71 15.64
N GLY A 389 -14.61 28.47 16.53
CA GLY A 389 -16.04 28.35 16.77
C GLY A 389 -16.49 27.15 17.58
N GLN A 390 -15.57 26.38 18.19
CA GLN A 390 -15.89 25.22 19.03
C GLN A 390 -15.68 25.52 20.51
N ASP A 391 -16.54 24.93 21.40
CA ASP A 391 -16.40 25.02 22.86
C ASP A 391 -15.19 24.15 23.31
N PRO A 392 -14.21 24.75 24.04
CA PRO A 392 -13.06 24.00 24.56
C PRO A 392 -13.43 22.81 25.45
N ALA A 393 -14.50 22.94 26.29
CA ALA A 393 -14.96 21.86 27.16
C ALA A 393 -15.57 20.70 26.36
N GLU A 394 -16.28 21.00 25.25
CA GLU A 394 -16.80 19.99 24.35
C GLU A 394 -15.66 19.24 23.65
N ILE A 395 -14.64 19.95 23.18
CA ILE A 395 -13.45 19.34 22.57
C ILE A 395 -12.76 18.36 23.53
N GLU A 396 -12.59 18.75 24.81
CA GLU A 396 -11.95 17.89 25.81
C GLU A 396 -12.77 16.60 26.05
N ASN A 397 -14.10 16.73 26.15
CA ASN A 397 -15.00 15.58 26.27
C ASN A 397 -14.94 14.66 25.06
N LEU A 398 -14.88 15.21 23.83
CA LEU A 398 -14.78 14.44 22.61
C LEU A 398 -13.42 13.72 22.47
N LEU A 399 -12.33 14.34 22.88
CA LEU A 399 -11.01 13.70 22.93
C LEU A 399 -10.97 12.54 23.92
N LYS A 400 -11.56 12.72 25.10
CA LYS A 400 -11.70 11.66 26.09
C LYS A 400 -12.53 10.51 25.55
N TRP A 401 -13.69 10.81 24.98
CA TRP A 401 -14.56 9.82 24.35
C TRP A 401 -13.84 9.04 23.24
N LEU A 402 -13.07 9.74 22.37
CA LEU A 402 -12.31 9.13 21.29
C LEU A 402 -11.29 8.09 21.81
N ASN A 403 -10.60 8.40 22.91
CA ASN A 403 -9.65 7.49 23.54
C ASN A 403 -10.36 6.26 24.17
N GLU A 404 -11.48 6.47 24.86
CA GLU A 404 -12.22 5.43 25.54
C GLU A 404 -12.89 4.42 24.58
N HIS A 405 -13.30 4.87 23.38
CA HIS A 405 -14.03 4.04 22.41
C HIS A 405 -13.17 3.42 21.31
N ASN A 406 -11.83 3.59 21.35
CA ASN A 406 -10.89 2.97 20.40
C ASN A 406 -10.05 1.85 21.06
N THR A 407 -10.68 0.99 21.84
CA THR A 407 -10.00 -0.06 22.62
C THR A 407 -9.34 -1.12 21.74
N VAL A 408 -9.98 -1.55 20.65
CA VAL A 408 -9.48 -2.57 19.71
C VAL A 408 -8.23 -2.10 18.96
N SER A 409 -8.09 -0.78 18.75
CA SER A 409 -6.96 -0.17 18.04
C SER A 409 -6.00 0.59 18.98
N ARG A 410 -6.03 0.29 20.27
CA ARG A 410 -5.15 0.90 21.27
C ARG A 410 -3.68 0.73 20.88
N GLY A 411 -2.92 1.82 20.91
CA GLY A 411 -1.52 1.84 20.46
C GLY A 411 -1.31 1.72 18.94
N LEU A 412 -2.36 1.45 18.15
CA LEU A 412 -2.27 1.40 16.70
C LEU A 412 -2.67 2.74 16.04
N LEU A 413 -3.80 3.31 16.45
CA LEU A 413 -4.33 4.54 15.85
C LEU A 413 -4.23 5.75 16.80
N LEU A 414 -4.05 5.54 18.10
CA LEU A 414 -3.84 6.57 19.10
C LEU A 414 -2.65 6.20 19.99
N PRO A 415 -1.93 7.19 20.55
CA PRO A 415 -0.77 6.94 21.40
C PRO A 415 -1.11 6.08 22.63
N ASP A 416 -0.20 5.18 23.01
CA ASP A 416 -0.30 4.37 24.22
C ASP A 416 1.04 4.38 24.97
N GLY A 417 1.12 5.16 26.04
CA GLY A 417 2.33 5.38 26.83
C GLY A 417 3.15 6.60 26.37
N ASP A 418 4.45 6.58 26.70
CA ASP A 418 5.36 7.69 26.45
C ASP A 418 5.57 7.93 24.94
N VAL A 419 5.60 9.20 24.58
CA VAL A 419 5.94 9.68 23.22
C VAL A 419 7.38 10.18 23.23
N GLY A 420 8.18 9.76 22.25
CA GLY A 420 9.56 10.20 22.10
C GLY A 420 9.67 11.67 21.67
N ASP A 421 10.89 12.14 21.48
CA ASP A 421 11.16 13.50 21.03
C ASP A 421 10.66 13.74 19.60
N LEU A 422 9.75 14.69 19.43
CA LEU A 422 9.18 15.13 18.15
C LEU A 422 9.37 16.64 17.92
N GLU A 423 10.35 17.24 18.61
CA GLU A 423 10.62 18.68 18.51
C GLU A 423 11.00 19.11 17.08
N GLY A 424 11.70 18.24 16.35
CA GLY A 424 12.01 18.46 14.92
C GLY A 424 10.76 18.59 14.06
N VAL A 425 9.75 17.73 14.28
CA VAL A 425 8.45 17.81 13.60
C VAL A 425 7.72 19.10 13.98
N ARG A 426 7.66 19.41 15.27
CA ARG A 426 7.00 20.64 15.79
C ARG A 426 7.62 21.90 15.21
N ARG A 427 8.94 21.95 15.08
CA ARG A 427 9.68 23.10 14.51
C ARG A 427 9.34 23.31 13.04
N VAL A 428 9.14 22.24 12.29
CA VAL A 428 8.83 22.30 10.84
C VAL A 428 7.37 22.62 10.58
N LEU A 429 6.46 21.97 11.28
CA LEU A 429 5.00 22.04 11.04
C LEU A 429 4.27 23.05 11.94
N GLY A 430 4.86 23.42 13.10
CA GLY A 430 4.19 24.18 14.16
C GLY A 430 3.34 23.34 15.11
N TYR A 431 3.16 22.06 14.81
CA TYR A 431 2.40 21.06 15.59
C TYR A 431 2.94 19.66 15.33
N VAL A 432 2.38 18.65 15.99
CA VAL A 432 2.71 17.24 15.72
C VAL A 432 1.44 16.52 15.27
N PRO A 433 1.42 15.88 14.07
CA PRO A 433 0.32 15.02 13.66
C PRO A 433 0.10 13.88 14.65
N SER A 434 -1.15 13.58 15.01
CA SER A 434 -1.49 12.58 16.03
C SER A 434 -0.98 11.17 15.70
N TRP A 435 -0.90 10.82 14.41
CA TRP A 435 -0.32 9.53 14.01
C TRP A 435 1.19 9.45 14.24
N MET A 436 1.93 10.57 14.15
CA MET A 436 3.36 10.60 14.46
C MET A 436 3.59 10.40 15.96
N GLU A 437 2.73 10.95 16.82
CA GLU A 437 2.76 10.66 18.26
C GLU A 437 2.52 9.18 18.53
N THR A 438 1.53 8.57 17.85
CA THR A 438 1.24 7.14 17.97
C THR A 438 2.43 6.27 17.57
N PHE A 439 3.04 6.58 16.43
CA PHE A 439 4.19 5.83 15.94
C PHE A 439 5.43 6.03 16.82
N SER A 440 5.65 7.25 17.31
CA SER A 440 6.72 7.56 18.25
C SER A 440 6.57 6.78 19.56
N SER A 441 5.35 6.66 20.09
CA SER A 441 5.07 5.85 21.29
C SER A 441 5.43 4.37 21.08
N ARG A 442 5.10 3.80 19.91
CA ARG A 442 5.56 2.45 19.52
C ARG A 442 7.09 2.37 19.40
N GLY A 443 7.71 3.38 18.79
CA GLY A 443 9.16 3.47 18.67
C GLY A 443 9.87 3.45 20.03
N VAL A 444 9.34 4.15 21.03
CA VAL A 444 9.87 4.15 22.41
C VAL A 444 9.81 2.73 23.03
N LYS A 445 8.70 2.01 22.84
CA LYS A 445 8.60 0.60 23.27
C LYS A 445 9.60 -0.30 22.56
N MET A 446 9.74 -0.15 21.24
CA MET A 446 10.68 -0.92 20.42
C MET A 446 12.14 -0.71 20.82
N GLN A 447 12.52 0.54 21.11
CA GLN A 447 13.89 0.88 21.56
C GLN A 447 14.33 0.13 22.80
N GLN A 448 13.41 -0.24 23.70
CA GLN A 448 13.70 -1.01 24.90
C GLN A 448 14.22 -2.42 24.57
N LEU A 449 13.90 -2.95 23.39
CA LEU A 449 14.24 -4.30 22.93
C LEU A 449 15.48 -4.34 22.04
N LEU A 450 15.98 -3.18 21.58
CA LEU A 450 17.15 -3.12 20.71
C LEU A 450 18.42 -3.57 21.46
N SER A 451 19.38 -4.12 20.69
CA SER A 451 20.74 -4.32 21.17
C SER A 451 21.41 -2.98 21.48
N GLU A 452 22.36 -2.98 22.41
CA GLU A 452 23.04 -1.75 22.83
C GLU A 452 23.81 -1.12 21.66
N ASP A 453 24.56 -1.93 20.92
CA ASP A 453 25.34 -1.49 19.76
C ASP A 453 24.46 -0.86 18.66
N PHE A 454 23.35 -1.51 18.35
CA PHE A 454 22.41 -0.98 17.33
C PHE A 454 21.69 0.27 17.83
N GLY A 455 21.16 0.27 19.04
CA GLY A 455 20.48 1.43 19.63
C GLY A 455 21.39 2.67 19.77
N CYS A 456 22.68 2.48 20.13
CA CYS A 456 23.64 3.57 20.25
C CYS A 456 23.94 4.28 18.92
N ARG A 457 23.93 3.55 17.79
CA ARG A 457 24.17 4.14 16.45
C ARG A 457 23.11 5.19 16.07
N PHE A 458 21.91 5.08 16.60
CA PHE A 458 20.75 5.90 16.21
C PHE A 458 20.20 6.76 17.37
N ARG A 459 20.86 6.79 18.52
CA ARG A 459 20.36 7.48 19.73
C ARG A 459 20.03 8.96 19.53
N GLU A 460 20.80 9.66 18.68
CA GLU A 460 20.63 11.09 18.40
C GLU A 460 19.81 11.36 17.13
N ARG A 461 19.23 10.32 16.52
CA ARG A 461 18.44 10.48 15.29
C ARG A 461 17.02 10.91 15.59
N GLU A 462 16.57 12.01 15.03
CA GLU A 462 15.17 12.42 15.00
C GLU A 462 14.39 11.48 14.06
N SER A 463 13.34 10.81 14.56
CA SER A 463 12.65 9.71 13.88
C SER A 463 12.07 10.10 12.51
N TYR A 464 11.59 11.33 12.32
CA TYR A 464 10.95 11.78 11.08
C TYR A 464 11.80 12.72 10.24
N ARG A 465 13.06 12.95 10.61
CA ARG A 465 13.95 13.86 9.88
C ARG A 465 14.08 13.48 8.41
N GLN A 466 14.25 12.21 8.11
CA GLN A 466 14.40 11.72 6.74
C GLN A 466 13.11 11.93 5.94
N LEU A 467 11.96 11.55 6.49
CA LEU A 467 10.67 11.77 5.84
C LEU A 467 10.47 13.26 5.49
N LEU A 468 10.72 14.15 6.44
CA LEU A 468 10.56 15.58 6.22
C LEU A 468 11.59 16.16 5.23
N SER A 469 12.78 15.57 5.14
CA SER A 469 13.80 16.01 4.16
C SER A 469 13.48 15.60 2.72
N ASP A 470 12.66 14.54 2.53
CA ASP A 470 12.25 14.05 1.23
C ASP A 470 11.02 14.79 0.66
N ILE A 471 10.48 15.76 1.41
CA ILE A 471 9.24 16.47 1.08
C ILE A 471 9.52 17.94 0.76
N ASP A 472 8.87 18.47 -0.26
CA ASP A 472 8.83 19.91 -0.55
C ASP A 472 7.93 20.64 0.47
N ILE A 473 8.48 20.90 1.67
CA ILE A 473 7.76 21.56 2.76
C ILE A 473 7.18 22.92 2.35
N PRO A 474 7.95 23.83 1.68
CA PRO A 474 7.41 25.12 1.24
C PRO A 474 6.25 24.99 0.24
N GLY A 475 6.36 24.08 -0.72
CA GLY A 475 5.38 23.91 -1.79
C GLY A 475 4.17 23.10 -1.37
N GLN A 476 4.33 22.12 -0.45
CA GLN A 476 3.28 21.15 -0.15
C GLN A 476 2.65 21.26 1.25
N LEU A 477 3.37 21.80 2.24
CA LEU A 477 2.87 21.84 3.62
C LEU A 477 2.62 23.28 4.11
N LYS A 478 3.51 24.21 3.81
CA LYS A 478 3.41 25.57 4.35
C LYS A 478 2.08 26.24 3.99
N GLY A 479 1.37 26.74 5.02
CA GLY A 479 0.10 27.43 4.84
C GLY A 479 -1.10 26.54 4.51
N ARG A 480 -0.97 25.20 4.54
CA ARG A 480 -2.10 24.28 4.45
C ARG A 480 -2.71 24.07 5.82
N ASP A 481 -3.98 23.65 5.80
CA ASP A 481 -4.68 23.22 7.01
C ASP A 481 -3.96 22.03 7.68
N PRO A 482 -3.86 21.97 9.02
CA PRO A 482 -3.19 20.88 9.74
C PRO A 482 -3.72 19.49 9.37
N LEU A 483 -5.03 19.31 9.17
CA LEU A 483 -5.58 18.04 8.75
C LEU A 483 -5.06 17.65 7.34
N ASN A 484 -5.04 18.58 6.40
CA ASN A 484 -4.53 18.33 5.05
C ASN A 484 -3.02 18.04 5.05
N GLN A 485 -2.24 18.69 5.93
CA GLN A 485 -0.82 18.38 6.12
C GLN A 485 -0.64 16.96 6.68
N SER A 486 -1.45 16.56 7.67
CA SER A 486 -1.43 15.23 8.26
C SER A 486 -1.77 14.15 7.23
N LEU A 487 -2.82 14.35 6.41
CA LEU A 487 -3.20 13.46 5.32
C LEU A 487 -2.11 13.36 4.25
N TYR A 488 -1.50 14.49 3.87
CA TYR A 488 -0.39 14.51 2.90
C TYR A 488 0.79 13.65 3.38
N LEU A 489 1.24 13.87 4.61
CA LEU A 489 2.37 13.14 5.18
C LEU A 489 2.09 11.65 5.31
N TRP A 490 0.86 11.27 5.68
CA TRP A 490 0.42 9.87 5.72
C TRP A 490 0.41 9.25 4.32
N GLY A 491 -0.14 9.94 3.33
CA GLY A 491 -0.17 9.50 1.93
C GLY A 491 1.21 9.30 1.33
N LYS A 492 2.18 10.14 1.73
CA LYS A 492 3.57 10.04 1.25
C LYS A 492 4.39 8.96 1.97
N SER A 493 3.94 8.42 3.09
CA SER A 493 4.70 7.46 3.90
C SER A 493 3.95 6.14 4.12
N VAL A 494 2.90 6.15 4.91
CA VAL A 494 2.21 4.94 5.39
C VAL A 494 1.37 4.29 4.30
N LEU A 495 0.70 5.09 3.46
CA LEU A 495 -0.16 4.57 2.39
C LEU A 495 0.60 3.62 1.47
N SER A 496 1.66 4.09 0.82
CA SER A 496 2.43 3.26 -0.13
C SER A 496 3.39 2.30 0.57
N GLY A 497 3.92 2.65 1.76
CA GLY A 497 4.90 1.86 2.48
C GLY A 497 4.32 0.67 3.24
N TYR A 498 3.07 0.76 3.68
CA TYR A 498 2.42 -0.27 4.48
C TYR A 498 1.04 -0.70 3.95
N ILE A 499 0.11 0.24 3.79
CA ILE A 499 -1.30 -0.09 3.44
C ILE A 499 -1.37 -0.79 2.08
N LEU A 500 -0.85 -0.18 1.02
CA LEU A 500 -0.87 -0.75 -0.32
C LEU A 500 0.09 -1.94 -0.51
N THR A 501 0.98 -2.18 0.44
CA THR A 501 1.90 -3.32 0.46
C THR A 501 1.30 -4.47 1.28
N MET A 502 1.18 -4.30 2.60
CA MET A 502 0.78 -5.36 3.54
C MET A 502 -0.72 -5.66 3.50
N LEU A 503 -1.58 -4.70 3.13
CA LEU A 503 -3.02 -4.89 2.99
C LEU A 503 -3.49 -4.85 1.52
N GLY A 504 -2.59 -4.67 0.58
CA GLY A 504 -2.88 -4.58 -0.86
C GLY A 504 -2.07 -5.58 -1.69
N ASP A 505 -1.35 -5.07 -2.67
CA ASP A 505 -0.71 -5.79 -3.76
C ASP A 505 0.06 -7.05 -3.34
N ARG A 506 0.88 -6.98 -2.28
CA ARG A 506 1.73 -8.12 -1.90
C ARG A 506 0.92 -9.32 -1.41
N MET A 507 -0.11 -9.08 -0.61
CA MET A 507 -0.95 -10.13 -0.07
C MET A 507 -1.89 -10.71 -1.14
N GLU A 508 -2.36 -9.86 -2.02
CA GLU A 508 -3.22 -10.24 -3.14
C GLU A 508 -2.43 -11.03 -4.19
N MET A 509 -1.28 -10.49 -4.61
CA MET A 509 -0.44 -11.13 -5.62
C MET A 509 0.28 -12.39 -5.14
N GLY A 510 0.42 -12.60 -3.84
CA GLY A 510 0.85 -13.88 -3.30
C GLY A 510 0.01 -15.06 -3.80
N HIS A 511 -1.23 -14.79 -4.21
CA HIS A 511 -2.15 -15.76 -4.81
C HIS A 511 -2.67 -15.36 -6.20
N SER A 512 -1.95 -14.51 -6.93
CA SER A 512 -2.31 -14.07 -8.29
C SER A 512 -3.70 -13.41 -8.32
N ILE A 513 -4.01 -12.54 -7.35
CA ILE A 513 -5.23 -11.72 -7.35
C ILE A 513 -4.86 -10.27 -7.61
N GLU A 514 -5.58 -9.62 -8.51
CA GLU A 514 -5.50 -8.20 -8.78
C GLU A 514 -6.50 -7.45 -7.90
N GLY A 515 -6.03 -6.70 -6.91
CA GLY A 515 -6.84 -5.70 -6.21
C GLY A 515 -6.88 -4.39 -6.98
N ARG A 516 -8.08 -3.85 -7.17
CA ARG A 516 -8.36 -2.54 -7.79
C ARG A 516 -8.95 -1.60 -6.75
N VAL A 517 -8.40 -0.39 -6.66
CA VAL A 517 -8.67 0.56 -5.57
C VAL A 517 -9.34 1.85 -6.09
N PRO A 518 -10.67 1.90 -6.24
CA PRO A 518 -11.37 3.05 -6.83
C PRO A 518 -11.19 4.35 -6.04
N PHE A 519 -11.00 4.31 -4.74
CA PHE A 519 -10.70 5.51 -3.94
C PHE A 519 -9.36 6.16 -4.29
N LEU A 520 -8.41 5.39 -4.82
CA LEU A 520 -7.14 5.90 -5.31
C LEU A 520 -7.15 6.15 -6.84
N ASP A 521 -8.30 6.41 -7.41
CA ASP A 521 -8.38 7.06 -8.71
C ASP A 521 -7.97 8.52 -8.57
N HIS A 522 -7.08 9.02 -9.44
CA HIS A 522 -6.56 10.38 -9.26
C HIS A 522 -7.64 11.46 -9.39
N HIS A 523 -8.69 11.25 -10.17
CA HIS A 523 -9.82 12.16 -10.24
C HIS A 523 -10.58 12.23 -8.89
N VAL A 524 -10.80 11.08 -8.24
CA VAL A 524 -11.40 11.02 -6.89
C VAL A 524 -10.51 11.74 -5.88
N VAL A 525 -9.20 11.49 -5.93
CA VAL A 525 -8.24 12.10 -5.00
C VAL A 525 -8.13 13.62 -5.22
N GLU A 526 -8.01 14.08 -6.46
CA GLU A 526 -7.94 15.49 -6.80
C GLU A 526 -9.24 16.22 -6.43
N CYS A 527 -10.40 15.57 -6.65
CA CYS A 527 -11.70 16.09 -6.19
C CYS A 527 -11.69 16.32 -4.68
N ILE A 528 -11.34 15.29 -3.88
CA ILE A 528 -11.38 15.43 -2.40
C ILE A 528 -10.28 16.32 -1.85
N CYS A 529 -9.10 16.37 -2.47
CA CYS A 529 -8.04 17.30 -2.08
C CYS A 529 -8.50 18.76 -2.18
N SER A 530 -9.27 19.08 -3.22
CA SER A 530 -9.80 20.44 -3.46
C SER A 530 -10.94 20.86 -2.51
N GLN A 531 -11.61 19.88 -1.87
CA GLN A 531 -12.76 20.14 -1.00
C GLN A 531 -12.36 20.64 0.39
N PRO A 532 -13.22 21.44 1.05
CA PRO A 532 -13.00 21.88 2.43
C PRO A 532 -12.84 20.70 3.39
N ILE A 533 -12.07 20.92 4.47
CA ILE A 533 -11.78 19.87 5.48
C ILE A 533 -13.05 19.33 6.15
N ASN A 534 -14.11 20.15 6.30
CA ASN A 534 -15.38 19.73 6.88
C ASN A 534 -16.18 18.78 5.99
N MET A 535 -15.82 18.63 4.72
CA MET A 535 -16.34 17.56 3.85
C MET A 535 -15.64 16.22 4.14
N LYS A 536 -14.42 16.24 4.64
CA LYS A 536 -13.70 15.05 5.09
C LYS A 536 -14.16 14.63 6.48
N ILE A 537 -14.05 15.53 7.48
CA ILE A 537 -14.44 15.27 8.87
C ILE A 537 -15.34 16.40 9.35
N ARG A 538 -16.54 16.06 9.85
CA ARG A 538 -17.51 17.00 10.40
C ARG A 538 -17.83 16.64 11.83
N GLY A 539 -17.30 17.41 12.78
CA GLY A 539 -17.36 17.05 14.19
C GLY A 539 -16.69 15.70 14.45
N MET A 540 -17.45 14.73 14.96
CA MET A 540 -16.96 13.34 15.15
C MET A 540 -17.25 12.41 13.97
N THR A 541 -17.92 12.90 12.92
CA THR A 541 -18.27 12.10 11.74
C THR A 541 -17.12 12.14 10.73
N GLU A 542 -16.40 11.03 10.62
CA GLU A 542 -15.38 10.82 9.59
C GLU A 542 -16.02 10.51 8.22
N LYS A 543 -15.29 10.82 7.15
CA LYS A 543 -15.69 10.56 5.75
C LYS A 543 -17.07 11.13 5.41
N TYR A 544 -17.36 12.35 5.89
CA TYR A 544 -18.70 12.94 5.78
C TYR A 544 -19.23 12.93 4.34
N VAL A 545 -18.42 13.42 3.39
CA VAL A 545 -18.82 13.46 1.98
C VAL A 545 -19.14 12.08 1.41
N LEU A 546 -18.35 11.05 1.77
CA LEU A 546 -18.59 9.67 1.35
C LEU A 546 -19.91 9.14 1.91
N ARG A 547 -20.17 9.33 3.21
CA ARG A 547 -21.43 8.88 3.85
C ARG A 547 -22.64 9.44 3.14
N GLU A 548 -22.64 10.75 2.88
CA GLU A 548 -23.75 11.40 2.19
C GLU A 548 -23.84 10.98 0.72
N ALA A 549 -22.71 10.87 0.02
CA ALA A 549 -22.67 10.50 -1.39
C ALA A 549 -23.21 9.08 -1.68
N VAL A 550 -23.06 8.14 -0.74
CA VAL A 550 -23.45 6.74 -0.94
C VAL A 550 -24.66 6.29 -0.13
N ARG A 551 -25.34 7.23 0.53
CA ARG A 551 -26.46 6.92 1.43
C ARG A 551 -27.56 6.07 0.80
N ASP A 552 -27.82 6.24 -0.48
CA ASP A 552 -28.85 5.54 -1.25
C ASP A 552 -28.47 4.09 -1.60
N VAL A 553 -27.19 3.74 -1.52
CA VAL A 553 -26.66 2.41 -1.91
C VAL A 553 -26.19 1.57 -0.73
N ILE A 554 -26.09 2.12 0.46
CA ILE A 554 -25.69 1.41 1.67
C ILE A 554 -26.86 1.19 2.64
N THR A 555 -26.69 0.33 3.66
CA THR A 555 -27.68 0.12 4.72
C THR A 555 -27.60 1.22 5.78
N ASP A 556 -28.68 1.41 6.58
CA ASP A 556 -28.68 2.36 7.69
C ASP A 556 -27.65 1.96 8.77
N THR A 557 -27.42 0.68 8.97
CA THR A 557 -26.40 0.14 9.87
C THR A 557 -25.02 0.66 9.48
N VAL A 558 -24.64 0.51 8.22
CA VAL A 558 -23.36 0.98 7.66
C VAL A 558 -23.27 2.52 7.72
N TYR A 559 -24.34 3.23 7.36
CA TYR A 559 -24.37 4.69 7.39
C TYR A 559 -24.10 5.29 8.76
N ARG A 560 -24.62 4.68 9.83
CA ARG A 560 -24.48 5.16 11.21
C ARG A 560 -23.23 4.64 11.93
N ARG A 561 -22.61 3.58 11.38
CA ARG A 561 -21.45 2.93 11.99
C ARG A 561 -20.24 3.86 11.93
N GLN A 562 -19.50 3.93 13.04
CA GLN A 562 -18.18 4.56 13.06
C GLN A 562 -17.12 3.63 12.47
N LYS A 563 -16.00 4.22 12.01
CA LYS A 563 -14.87 3.46 11.48
C LYS A 563 -14.36 2.47 12.52
N HIS A 564 -14.39 1.20 12.14
CA HIS A 564 -13.67 0.11 12.80
C HIS A 564 -12.48 -0.26 11.91
N PRO A 565 -11.23 -0.22 12.41
CA PRO A 565 -10.07 -0.58 11.60
C PRO A 565 -10.09 -2.07 11.28
N PHE A 566 -9.64 -2.44 10.07
CA PHE A 566 -9.45 -3.85 9.73
C PHE A 566 -8.23 -4.39 10.50
N LEU A 567 -8.50 -5.23 11.50
CA LEU A 567 -7.50 -5.88 12.34
C LEU A 567 -7.84 -7.37 12.48
N SER A 568 -6.83 -8.19 12.66
CA SER A 568 -7.02 -9.55 13.15
C SER A 568 -6.79 -9.61 14.67
N PRO A 569 -7.39 -10.59 15.36
CA PRO A 569 -7.11 -10.79 16.78
C PRO A 569 -5.60 -10.94 17.02
N PRO A 570 -5.02 -10.20 17.99
CA PRO A 570 -3.59 -10.28 18.30
C PRO A 570 -3.14 -11.69 18.69
N ALA A 571 -1.94 -12.07 18.29
CA ALA A 571 -1.33 -13.35 18.69
C ALA A 571 -1.14 -13.47 20.22
N THR A 572 -1.00 -12.34 20.90
CA THR A 572 -0.75 -12.25 22.35
C THR A 572 -2.02 -12.31 23.21
N LEU A 573 -3.23 -12.37 22.61
CA LEU A 573 -4.48 -12.37 23.39
C LEU A 573 -4.62 -13.60 24.27
N ASN A 574 -4.37 -14.78 23.73
CA ASN A 574 -4.52 -16.04 24.45
C ASN A 574 -3.20 -16.82 24.41
N PRO A 575 -2.55 -17.07 25.58
CA PRO A 575 -1.26 -17.77 25.63
C PRO A 575 -1.27 -19.20 25.06
N ASP A 576 -2.41 -19.89 25.12
CA ASP A 576 -2.53 -21.28 24.68
C ASP A 576 -2.88 -21.41 23.18
N GLU A 577 -3.08 -20.31 22.48
CA GLU A 577 -3.40 -20.30 21.04
C GLU A 577 -2.15 -20.60 20.19
N THR A 578 -2.37 -21.33 19.10
CA THR A 578 -1.30 -21.77 18.16
C THR A 578 -0.44 -20.61 17.68
N PHE A 579 -1.04 -19.44 17.44
CA PHE A 579 -0.28 -18.29 16.96
C PHE A 579 0.60 -17.67 18.05
N ASN A 580 0.14 -17.69 19.32
CA ASN A 580 1.01 -17.28 20.42
C ASN A 580 2.22 -18.22 20.56
N VAL A 581 2.00 -19.54 20.49
CA VAL A 581 3.07 -20.54 20.51
C VAL A 581 4.08 -20.26 19.39
N TYR A 582 3.62 -20.01 18.17
CA TYR A 582 4.47 -19.66 17.03
C TYR A 582 5.35 -18.42 17.32
N VAL A 583 4.77 -17.36 17.88
CA VAL A 583 5.51 -16.12 18.27
C VAL A 583 6.54 -16.43 19.35
N GLN A 584 6.17 -17.20 20.39
CA GLN A 584 7.06 -17.60 21.49
C GLN A 584 8.25 -18.42 20.97
N ASP A 585 8.01 -19.42 20.14
CA ASP A 585 9.04 -20.30 19.60
C ASP A 585 10.00 -19.53 18.69
N THR A 586 9.48 -18.67 17.82
CA THR A 586 10.29 -17.85 16.91
C THR A 586 11.22 -16.91 17.70
N LEU A 587 10.69 -16.18 18.66
CA LEU A 587 11.44 -15.16 19.40
C LEU A 587 12.40 -15.75 20.46
N ARG A 588 12.14 -16.96 20.95
CA ARG A 588 13.06 -17.71 21.81
C ARG A 588 14.11 -18.49 21.02
N GLY A 589 13.87 -18.65 19.72
CA GLY A 589 14.72 -19.43 18.81
C GLY A 589 16.06 -18.77 18.49
N PRO A 590 16.95 -19.51 17.80
CA PRO A 590 18.30 -19.06 17.49
C PRO A 590 18.37 -17.96 16.44
N VAL A 591 17.33 -17.81 15.58
CA VAL A 591 17.29 -16.82 14.50
C VAL A 591 17.35 -15.41 15.06
N LEU A 592 16.55 -15.08 16.08
CA LEU A 592 16.59 -13.76 16.71
C LEU A 592 17.98 -13.44 17.28
N LYS A 593 18.65 -14.44 17.86
CA LYS A 593 20.02 -14.29 18.41
C LYS A 593 21.06 -14.00 17.34
N SER A 594 20.88 -14.47 16.11
CA SER A 594 21.82 -14.26 15.01
C SER A 594 21.74 -12.85 14.41
N MET A 595 20.65 -12.11 14.65
CA MET A 595 20.47 -10.75 14.14
C MET A 595 21.11 -9.71 15.08
N PRO A 596 21.79 -8.67 14.54
CA PRO A 596 22.49 -7.68 15.36
C PRO A 596 21.58 -6.62 15.99
N PHE A 597 20.27 -6.61 15.65
CA PHE A 597 19.36 -5.52 15.93
C PHE A 597 18.75 -5.57 17.32
N PHE A 598 18.48 -6.77 17.85
CA PHE A 598 17.71 -6.96 19.07
C PHE A 598 18.54 -7.65 20.17
N ASN A 599 18.18 -7.33 21.41
CA ASN A 599 18.66 -8.06 22.58
C ASN A 599 17.68 -9.19 22.92
N GLN A 600 18.01 -10.43 22.57
CA GLN A 600 17.14 -11.58 22.80
C GLN A 600 16.72 -11.73 24.27
N SER A 601 17.62 -11.48 25.23
CA SER A 601 17.29 -11.59 26.66
C SER A 601 16.20 -10.60 27.08
N LYS A 602 16.23 -9.37 26.55
CA LYS A 602 15.18 -8.36 26.80
C LYS A 602 13.85 -8.79 26.17
N VAL A 603 13.87 -9.32 24.94
CA VAL A 603 12.67 -9.84 24.26
C VAL A 603 12.07 -11.00 25.05
N VAL A 604 12.87 -11.99 25.45
CA VAL A 604 12.43 -13.13 26.26
C VAL A 604 11.86 -12.68 27.60
N SER A 605 12.51 -11.73 28.29
CA SER A 605 11.98 -11.16 29.54
C SER A 605 10.63 -10.47 29.35
N LEU A 606 10.40 -9.83 28.19
CA LEU A 606 9.09 -9.27 27.85
C LEU A 606 8.05 -10.40 27.65
N LEU A 607 8.38 -11.44 26.91
CA LEU A 607 7.49 -12.58 26.67
C LEU A 607 7.04 -13.24 27.98
N ASP A 608 7.96 -13.37 28.95
CA ASP A 608 7.67 -13.96 30.27
C ASP A 608 6.69 -13.08 31.08
N ARG A 609 6.73 -11.76 30.90
CA ARG A 609 5.84 -10.81 31.58
C ARG A 609 4.46 -10.68 30.94
N LEU A 610 4.30 -11.01 29.65
CA LEU A 610 3.03 -10.83 28.94
C LEU A 610 1.85 -11.53 29.62
N GLN A 611 2.10 -12.71 30.24
CA GLN A 611 1.05 -13.48 30.91
C GLN A 611 0.40 -12.72 32.10
N GLY A 612 1.15 -11.83 32.74
CA GLY A 612 0.67 -11.01 33.88
C GLY A 612 0.04 -9.66 33.46
N MET A 613 0.06 -9.31 32.18
CA MET A 613 -0.47 -8.05 31.66
C MET A 613 -1.96 -8.15 31.35
N ASP A 614 -2.65 -7.01 31.39
CA ASP A 614 -4.04 -6.95 30.93
C ASP A 614 -4.14 -7.11 29.39
N VAL A 615 -5.37 -7.32 28.89
CA VAL A 615 -5.62 -7.54 27.45
C VAL A 615 -5.17 -6.34 26.60
N GLY A 616 -5.39 -5.11 27.07
CA GLY A 616 -5.00 -3.90 26.35
C GLY A 616 -3.47 -3.76 26.23
N GLU A 617 -2.75 -4.04 27.33
CA GLU A 617 -1.29 -4.04 27.36
C GLU A 617 -0.73 -5.11 26.41
N ARG A 618 -1.26 -6.33 26.44
CA ARG A 618 -0.85 -7.40 25.53
C ARG A 618 -1.09 -7.03 24.07
N THR A 619 -2.24 -6.44 23.74
CA THR A 619 -2.55 -5.95 22.39
C THR A 619 -1.54 -4.89 21.94
N ALA A 620 -1.15 -3.97 22.82
CA ALA A 620 -0.16 -2.94 22.49
C ALA A 620 1.25 -3.52 22.27
N TRP A 621 1.63 -4.58 23.00
CA TRP A 621 2.90 -5.27 22.79
C TRP A 621 2.92 -6.19 21.55
N ASP A 622 1.76 -6.72 21.13
CA ASP A 622 1.64 -7.50 19.90
C ASP A 622 2.21 -6.74 18.69
N GLN A 623 1.89 -5.45 18.57
CA GLN A 623 2.35 -4.57 17.49
C GLN A 623 3.87 -4.32 17.50
N ILE A 624 4.54 -4.58 18.61
CA ILE A 624 5.99 -4.49 18.76
C ILE A 624 6.65 -5.82 18.45
N LEU A 625 6.03 -6.93 18.85
CA LEU A 625 6.56 -8.28 18.64
C LEU A 625 6.41 -8.75 17.20
N MET A 626 5.30 -8.43 16.53
CA MET A 626 5.05 -8.87 15.15
C MET A 626 6.10 -8.40 14.13
N PRO A 627 6.60 -7.14 14.16
CA PRO A 627 7.76 -6.74 13.35
C PRO A 627 9.01 -7.57 13.61
N ILE A 628 9.29 -7.93 14.87
CA ILE A 628 10.47 -8.73 15.23
C ILE A 628 10.34 -10.16 14.69
N VAL A 629 9.15 -10.78 14.83
CA VAL A 629 8.84 -12.09 14.22
C VAL A 629 8.98 -12.02 12.70
N SER A 630 8.48 -10.96 12.07
CA SER A 630 8.62 -10.75 10.62
C SER A 630 10.08 -10.66 10.19
N MET A 631 10.93 -9.99 10.97
CA MET A 631 12.37 -9.92 10.70
C MET A 631 13.03 -11.29 10.82
N CYS A 632 12.64 -12.13 11.78
CA CYS A 632 13.15 -13.49 11.87
C CYS A 632 12.82 -14.30 10.60
N VAL A 633 11.57 -14.21 10.12
CA VAL A 633 11.14 -14.89 8.90
C VAL A 633 11.91 -14.42 7.67
N LEU A 634 12.06 -13.09 7.50
CA LEU A 634 12.80 -12.52 6.36
C LEU A 634 14.29 -12.86 6.41
N HIS A 635 14.88 -12.85 7.61
CA HIS A 635 16.29 -13.17 7.82
C HIS A 635 16.61 -14.60 7.36
N GLU A 636 15.81 -15.56 7.79
CA GLU A 636 15.98 -16.97 7.43
C GLU A 636 15.59 -17.20 5.96
N GLY A 637 14.43 -16.70 5.52
CA GLY A 637 13.89 -16.99 4.19
C GLY A 637 14.70 -16.40 3.04
N PHE A 638 15.33 -15.25 3.21
CA PHE A 638 16.20 -14.64 2.19
C PHE A 638 17.70 -14.83 2.46
N GLY A 639 18.08 -15.51 3.55
CA GLY A 639 19.48 -15.70 3.93
C GLY A 639 20.20 -14.36 4.09
N LEU A 640 19.56 -13.38 4.78
CA LEU A 640 20.08 -12.02 4.86
C LEU A 640 21.36 -11.96 5.70
N GLY A 641 22.44 -11.44 5.10
CA GLY A 641 23.68 -11.12 5.83
C GLY A 641 23.48 -9.88 6.72
N ALA A 642 24.24 -9.84 7.85
CA ALA A 642 24.25 -8.70 8.77
C ALA A 642 24.95 -7.47 8.18
#